data_1e17cfa5a9f42402c52fa3a96cc2e4d4
#
_entry.id   1e17cfa5a9f42402c52fa3a96cc2e4d4
#
_cell.length_a   1.000
_cell.length_b   1.000
_cell.length_c   1.000
_cell.angle_alpha   90.00
_cell.angle_beta   90.00
_cell.angle_gamma   90.00
#
_symmetry.space_group_name_H-M   'P 1'
#
loop_
_entity.id
_entity.type
_entity.pdbx_description
1 polymer ?
#
loop_
_entity_poly.entity_id
_entity_poly.type
_entity_poly.pdbx_seq_one_letter_code
_entity_poly.pdbx_strand_id
1 'polypeptide(L)'
;MKTSRVVSQAALLCGAVFAVDLLAAAISEEVVVTAARIEKPLNTIPNTVTIISELDLQQQLAVSNDLSSVLGNLVPSFSPSRQKMTSAGESLRGRKPLYMIDGIPQSNPLRNGGRDGHTIDPHLLERVEVLHGANAIHGLGAAGGIINLITKKPSDELEQSIRVETGFQSEDVGDSADYGVSYSVSNRFDQADVLASVSYRSSGLAYDANGDIIGVDNTQGDTMDSESLDLFLKTGYNWDNQRLELMVNRYDIEGNNEYISVAGDVDADIPSSAVKGEIDGEGARNKVMTSSLTYSHDDLLSHSLRVQAFRQDFEATYGAEVNPLATFQDPAYGPGLLDQSQNNSEKTGLKITLAKESVAGLPVSLIYGVDLLEDETWQALIQTGRTWVPETRYENVAPYLQAEFTGIERLTVTTGVRYEKSRLEVDDFTTLASYGSQFVEGGDPDFSETLYNYGATYKFDSGWRVFANYAEAFSMPDVGRVLRGINTPGQSVETFLDLEPILTENTELGVEYEGGDLHMQLSYYASDSDFGQRLQRGVDGIYTVKREQTEVDGIEFRVDWSATDVDLLGLRYAGADGRYDSDQDGKVDSDLGGTNIAPDRINASWQRSWTDILSTRLQVSYLMDRKFRNSDDEVVNEFEGYTTVDLTTDLELFEGRLSFGVQNLTNRDYYTYYSQVSPNDVRNFKGMGRSFTLSYQRSF
;
A
#
# COMPACT_ATOMS: atom_id res chain seq x y z
N MET A 1 6.39 28.35 -17.56
CA MET A 1 5.09 28.80 -18.11
C MET A 1 3.94 27.82 -17.87
N LYS A 2 4.18 26.64 -17.30
CA LYS A 2 3.17 25.59 -16.99
C LYS A 2 2.47 25.77 -15.62
N THR A 3 3.08 26.43 -14.66
CA THR A 3 2.48 26.75 -13.34
C THR A 3 1.20 27.60 -13.41
N SER A 4 0.96 28.29 -14.53
CA SER A 4 -0.25 29.11 -14.70
C SER A 4 -1.51 28.28 -15.05
N ARG A 5 -1.39 27.04 -15.53
CA ARG A 5 -2.56 26.20 -15.87
C ARG A 5 -3.17 25.51 -14.65
N VAL A 6 -2.36 25.03 -13.73
CA VAL A 6 -2.84 24.36 -12.51
C VAL A 6 -3.54 25.36 -11.60
N VAL A 7 -2.96 26.56 -11.44
CA VAL A 7 -3.57 27.66 -10.67
C VAL A 7 -4.88 28.15 -11.30
N SER A 8 -5.01 28.14 -12.64
CA SER A 8 -6.26 28.52 -13.32
C SER A 8 -7.37 27.48 -13.13
N GLN A 9 -7.07 26.20 -13.02
CA GLN A 9 -8.07 25.17 -12.77
C GLN A 9 -8.55 25.17 -11.32
N ALA A 10 -7.64 25.38 -10.36
CA ALA A 10 -8.00 25.52 -8.95
C ALA A 10 -8.86 26.77 -8.68
N ALA A 11 -8.58 27.89 -9.38
CA ALA A 11 -9.36 29.12 -9.23
C ALA A 11 -10.78 29.00 -9.80
N LEU A 12 -11.02 28.15 -10.79
CA LEU A 12 -12.36 27.88 -11.34
C LEU A 12 -13.21 27.00 -10.40
N LEU A 13 -12.62 26.11 -9.65
CA LEU A 13 -13.30 25.28 -8.63
C LEU A 13 -13.64 26.07 -7.37
N CYS A 14 -12.77 26.98 -6.92
CA CYS A 14 -13.05 27.85 -5.77
C CYS A 14 -14.19 28.85 -6.00
N GLY A 15 -14.50 29.22 -7.25
CA GLY A 15 -15.56 30.19 -7.57
C GLY A 15 -17.00 29.64 -7.41
N ALA A 16 -17.17 28.33 -7.27
CA ALA A 16 -18.50 27.69 -7.18
C ALA A 16 -18.98 27.40 -5.74
N VAL A 17 -18.14 27.63 -4.71
CA VAL A 17 -18.39 27.19 -3.33
C VAL A 17 -19.12 28.24 -2.46
N PHE A 18 -19.37 29.46 -2.94
CA PHE A 18 -19.87 30.57 -2.10
C PHE A 18 -21.41 30.74 -2.01
N ALA A 19 -22.20 29.71 -2.25
CA ALA A 19 -23.65 29.88 -2.15
C ALA A 19 -24.37 28.64 -1.62
N VAL A 20 -24.15 28.22 -0.37
CA VAL A 20 -25.11 27.34 0.34
C VAL A 20 -25.07 27.60 1.85
N ASP A 21 -26.04 28.35 2.37
CA ASP A 21 -26.43 28.33 3.77
C ASP A 21 -27.51 27.25 3.94
N LEU A 22 -27.23 26.17 4.66
CA LEU A 22 -28.27 25.23 5.10
C LEU A 22 -27.92 24.54 6.41
N LEU A 23 -28.91 24.54 7.32
CA LEU A 23 -28.92 23.90 8.63
C LEU A 23 -28.92 22.39 8.52
N ALA A 24 -28.11 21.71 9.34
CA ALA A 24 -28.52 20.52 10.10
C ALA A 24 -27.38 20.00 10.98
N ALA A 25 -27.66 19.71 12.24
CA ALA A 25 -26.73 19.06 13.16
C ALA A 25 -26.96 17.55 13.08
N ALA A 26 -26.02 16.83 12.47
CA ALA A 26 -25.87 15.40 12.70
C ALA A 26 -24.77 15.20 13.77
N ILE A 27 -25.01 14.33 14.73
CA ILE A 27 -24.00 13.88 15.70
C ILE A 27 -23.03 13.04 14.90
N SER A 28 -21.90 13.61 14.48
CA SER A 28 -20.81 12.83 13.91
C SER A 28 -20.09 12.14 15.06
N GLU A 29 -20.08 10.84 15.07
CA GLU A 29 -19.17 10.06 15.91
C GLU A 29 -17.74 10.51 15.57
N GLU A 30 -16.97 10.94 16.58
CA GLU A 30 -15.63 11.50 16.34
C GLU A 30 -14.70 10.37 15.87
N VAL A 31 -14.40 10.35 14.58
CA VAL A 31 -13.56 9.31 13.99
C VAL A 31 -12.13 9.44 14.52
N VAL A 32 -11.63 8.37 15.14
CA VAL A 32 -10.32 8.32 15.77
C VAL A 32 -9.37 7.48 14.91
N VAL A 33 -8.16 7.97 14.70
CA VAL A 33 -7.11 7.27 13.95
C VAL A 33 -5.93 6.88 14.84
N THR A 34 -5.39 5.71 14.63
CA THR A 34 -4.24 5.15 15.35
C THR A 34 -2.92 5.33 14.58
N ALA A 35 -3.00 5.64 13.28
CA ALA A 35 -1.83 5.94 12.46
C ALA A 35 -1.03 7.17 12.94
N ALA A 36 -1.52 7.93 13.93
CA ALA A 36 -0.79 8.98 14.64
C ALA A 36 -0.04 8.47 15.90
N ARG A 37 0.15 7.15 16.05
CA ARG A 37 0.74 6.42 17.19
C ARG A 37 -0.08 6.36 18.48
N ILE A 38 -1.01 7.23 18.66
CA ILE A 38 -2.05 7.24 19.68
C ILE A 38 -3.39 7.49 19.01
N GLU A 39 -4.46 7.12 19.66
CA GLU A 39 -5.80 7.47 19.21
C GLU A 39 -5.98 8.98 19.20
N LYS A 40 -6.25 9.56 18.03
CA LYS A 40 -6.49 10.99 17.86
C LYS A 40 -7.72 11.25 17.00
N PRO A 41 -8.49 12.29 17.32
CA PRO A 41 -9.54 12.77 16.44
C PRO A 41 -8.97 13.16 15.05
N LEU A 42 -9.58 12.64 13.99
CA LEU A 42 -9.20 12.90 12.61
C LEU A 42 -9.00 14.40 12.32
N ASN A 43 -9.92 15.21 12.85
CA ASN A 43 -9.97 16.65 12.63
C ASN A 43 -8.86 17.47 13.34
N THR A 44 -7.99 16.84 14.13
CA THR A 44 -6.80 17.47 14.75
C THR A 44 -5.52 17.23 13.97
N ILE A 45 -5.53 16.31 13.01
CA ILE A 45 -4.36 15.91 12.25
C ILE A 45 -4.16 16.88 11.07
N PRO A 46 -2.99 17.53 10.92
CA PRO A 46 -2.74 18.52 9.88
C PRO A 46 -2.34 17.89 8.54
N ASN A 47 -2.90 16.74 8.18
CA ASN A 47 -2.65 16.00 6.95
C ASN A 47 -3.97 15.56 6.32
N THR A 48 -3.92 15.21 5.04
CA THR A 48 -4.98 14.41 4.43
C THR A 48 -4.94 13.00 5.03
N VAL A 49 -6.08 12.54 5.52
CA VAL A 49 -6.28 11.18 6.02
C VAL A 49 -7.50 10.59 5.36
N THR A 50 -7.36 9.38 4.81
CA THR A 50 -8.49 8.61 4.29
C THR A 50 -8.72 7.41 5.19
N ILE A 51 -9.95 7.26 5.68
CA ILE A 51 -10.40 6.08 6.40
C ILE A 51 -11.30 5.28 5.48
N ILE A 52 -10.94 4.03 5.26
CA ILE A 52 -11.77 3.04 4.59
C ILE A 52 -12.44 2.24 5.69
N SER A 53 -13.74 2.43 5.86
CA SER A 53 -14.53 1.76 6.90
C SER A 53 -14.70 0.26 6.62
N GLU A 54 -15.13 -0.51 7.64
CA GLU A 54 -15.48 -1.92 7.45
C GLU A 54 -16.55 -2.11 6.37
N LEU A 55 -17.56 -1.23 6.32
CA LEU A 55 -18.60 -1.28 5.29
C LEU A 55 -18.02 -1.03 3.89
N ASP A 56 -17.16 -0.02 3.72
CA ASP A 56 -16.50 0.25 2.45
C ASP A 56 -15.64 -0.95 2.02
N LEU A 57 -14.87 -1.53 2.97
CA LEU A 57 -14.09 -2.75 2.73
C LEU A 57 -14.97 -3.90 2.25
N GLN A 58 -16.05 -4.22 2.97
CA GLN A 58 -16.96 -5.30 2.60
C GLN A 58 -17.56 -5.12 1.21
N GLN A 59 -17.97 -3.88 0.86
CA GLN A 59 -18.52 -3.55 -0.45
C GLN A 59 -17.47 -3.68 -1.58
N GLN A 60 -16.24 -3.26 -1.34
CA GLN A 60 -15.16 -3.41 -2.32
C GLN A 60 -14.72 -4.87 -2.46
N LEU A 61 -14.62 -5.60 -1.35
CA LEU A 61 -14.27 -7.02 -1.34
C LEU A 61 -15.35 -7.91 -1.96
N ALA A 62 -16.59 -7.43 -2.09
CA ALA A 62 -17.63 -8.08 -2.89
C ALA A 62 -17.38 -7.96 -4.40
N VAL A 63 -16.49 -7.08 -4.84
CA VAL A 63 -16.11 -6.89 -6.25
C VAL A 63 -14.72 -7.47 -6.54
N SER A 64 -13.76 -7.24 -5.66
CA SER A 64 -12.38 -7.70 -5.82
C SER A 64 -11.73 -7.97 -4.46
N ASN A 65 -11.15 -9.15 -4.28
CA ASN A 65 -10.44 -9.54 -3.06
C ASN A 65 -8.99 -9.01 -2.97
N ASP A 66 -8.57 -8.23 -3.95
CA ASP A 66 -7.26 -7.59 -3.99
C ASP A 66 -7.27 -6.24 -3.24
N LEU A 67 -6.45 -6.12 -2.20
CA LEU A 67 -6.32 -4.90 -1.41
C LEU A 67 -5.87 -3.71 -2.26
N SER A 68 -4.99 -3.90 -3.25
CA SER A 68 -4.57 -2.84 -4.17
C SER A 68 -5.74 -2.31 -4.99
N SER A 69 -6.68 -3.16 -5.40
CA SER A 69 -7.91 -2.75 -6.07
C SER A 69 -8.81 -1.92 -5.14
N VAL A 70 -8.97 -2.34 -3.88
CA VAL A 70 -9.72 -1.58 -2.86
C VAL A 70 -9.11 -0.19 -2.65
N LEU A 71 -7.79 -0.12 -2.44
CA LEU A 71 -7.06 1.14 -2.30
C LEU A 71 -7.19 2.01 -3.55
N GLY A 72 -6.97 1.43 -4.72
CA GLY A 72 -7.11 2.12 -5.99
C GLY A 72 -8.50 2.72 -6.20
N ASN A 73 -9.56 2.04 -5.79
CA ASN A 73 -10.93 2.50 -5.93
C ASN A 73 -11.32 3.60 -4.94
N LEU A 74 -10.79 3.57 -3.72
CA LEU A 74 -11.19 4.47 -2.64
C LEU A 74 -10.19 5.59 -2.35
N VAL A 75 -8.93 5.43 -2.80
CA VAL A 75 -7.83 6.39 -2.64
C VAL A 75 -7.26 6.72 -4.02
N PRO A 76 -7.78 7.73 -4.74
CA PRO A 76 -7.39 7.99 -6.14
C PRO A 76 -5.91 8.34 -6.33
N SER A 77 -5.24 8.84 -5.31
CA SER A 77 -3.79 9.09 -5.31
C SER A 77 -2.93 7.83 -5.11
N PHE A 78 -3.57 6.70 -4.81
CA PHE A 78 -2.92 5.39 -4.85
C PHE A 78 -2.94 4.84 -6.28
N SER A 79 -1.87 4.17 -6.70
CA SER A 79 -1.75 3.62 -8.05
C SER A 79 -2.87 2.63 -8.40
N PRO A 80 -3.20 2.46 -9.70
CA PRO A 80 -4.07 1.36 -10.13
C PRO A 80 -3.49 0.01 -9.72
N SER A 81 -4.35 -0.96 -9.39
CA SER A 81 -3.92 -2.34 -9.13
C SER A 81 -3.27 -2.97 -10.37
N ARG A 82 -2.27 -3.79 -10.15
CA ARG A 82 -1.67 -4.61 -11.19
C ARG A 82 -2.50 -5.85 -11.54
N GLN A 83 -3.48 -6.21 -10.71
CA GLN A 83 -4.25 -7.46 -10.80
C GLN A 83 -3.34 -8.70 -10.79
N LYS A 84 -2.20 -8.60 -10.12
CA LYS A 84 -1.16 -9.61 -9.99
C LYS A 84 -0.68 -9.67 -8.53
N MET A 85 0.06 -10.70 -8.15
CA MET A 85 0.62 -10.81 -6.80
C MET A 85 1.68 -9.72 -6.50
N THR A 86 2.22 -9.06 -7.52
CA THR A 86 3.22 -8.01 -7.35
C THR A 86 2.60 -6.62 -7.24
N SER A 87 3.06 -5.81 -6.31
CA SER A 87 2.80 -4.37 -6.16
C SER A 87 3.95 -3.49 -6.66
N ALA A 88 4.85 -4.04 -7.48
CA ALA A 88 6.00 -3.29 -7.99
C ALA A 88 5.55 -2.09 -8.82
N GLY A 89 5.95 -0.88 -8.43
CA GLY A 89 5.54 0.38 -9.05
C GLY A 89 4.25 0.97 -8.48
N GLU A 90 3.53 0.27 -7.61
CA GLU A 90 2.42 0.88 -6.88
C GLU A 90 2.93 1.93 -5.90
N SER A 91 2.28 3.09 -5.89
CA SER A 91 2.69 4.26 -5.12
C SER A 91 1.48 4.98 -4.54
N LEU A 92 1.71 5.76 -3.49
CA LEU A 92 0.78 6.74 -2.95
C LEU A 92 1.41 8.12 -3.17
N ARG A 93 0.72 9.01 -3.88
CA ARG A 93 1.27 10.33 -4.26
C ARG A 93 2.63 10.25 -4.99
N GLY A 94 2.83 9.21 -5.83
CA GLY A 94 4.09 9.01 -6.57
C GLY A 94 5.29 8.53 -5.74
N ARG A 95 5.10 8.24 -4.46
CA ARG A 95 6.12 7.70 -3.56
C ARG A 95 5.69 6.36 -2.98
N LYS A 96 6.63 5.52 -2.55
CA LYS A 96 6.30 4.25 -1.91
C LYS A 96 5.68 4.48 -0.53
N PRO A 97 4.48 3.91 -0.23
CA PRO A 97 3.91 3.96 1.11
C PRO A 97 4.52 2.91 2.05
N LEU A 98 4.42 3.16 3.34
CA LEU A 98 4.70 2.19 4.40
C LEU A 98 3.41 1.41 4.72
N TYR A 99 3.40 0.10 4.43
CA TYR A 99 2.32 -0.78 4.88
C TYR A 99 2.54 -1.23 6.32
N MET A 100 1.48 -1.21 7.11
CA MET A 100 1.50 -1.70 8.50
C MET A 100 0.26 -2.55 8.79
N ILE A 101 0.39 -3.51 9.71
CA ILE A 101 -0.72 -4.21 10.37
C ILE A 101 -0.68 -3.84 11.85
N ASP A 102 -1.73 -3.19 12.37
CA ASP A 102 -1.81 -2.69 13.77
C ASP A 102 -0.54 -1.91 14.20
N GLY A 103 0.05 -1.14 13.27
CA GLY A 103 1.28 -0.39 13.46
C GLY A 103 2.58 -1.18 13.30
N ILE A 104 2.55 -2.45 12.90
CA ILE A 104 3.73 -3.28 12.64
C ILE A 104 4.11 -3.17 11.17
N PRO A 105 5.33 -2.72 10.80
CA PRO A 105 5.77 -2.58 9.42
C PRO A 105 5.72 -3.91 8.66
N GLN A 106 5.06 -3.90 7.50
CA GLN A 106 5.00 -5.03 6.56
C GLN A 106 5.98 -4.86 5.39
N SER A 107 6.29 -3.61 5.06
CA SER A 107 7.24 -3.30 3.99
C SER A 107 8.66 -3.73 4.35
N ASN A 108 9.38 -4.22 3.34
CA ASN A 108 10.79 -4.54 3.46
C ASN A 108 11.64 -3.35 2.96
N PRO A 109 12.29 -2.59 3.86
CA PRO A 109 13.02 -1.39 3.49
C PRO A 109 14.29 -1.66 2.70
N LEU A 110 14.95 -2.81 2.92
CA LEU A 110 16.23 -3.14 2.32
C LEU A 110 16.11 -3.81 0.94
N ARG A 111 14.99 -4.49 0.70
CA ARG A 111 14.74 -5.20 -0.55
C ARG A 111 13.28 -5.12 -0.93
N ASN A 112 12.94 -4.12 -1.71
CA ASN A 112 11.57 -3.95 -2.20
C ASN A 112 11.17 -5.08 -3.16
N GLY A 113 10.54 -6.13 -2.61
CA GLY A 113 10.02 -7.27 -3.37
C GLY A 113 8.72 -6.97 -4.12
N GLY A 114 8.04 -5.87 -3.80
CA GLY A 114 6.73 -5.55 -4.35
C GLY A 114 5.66 -6.56 -3.92
N ARG A 115 5.67 -6.99 -2.66
CA ARG A 115 4.76 -8.02 -2.12
C ARG A 115 4.05 -7.58 -0.84
N ASP A 116 4.18 -6.31 -0.48
CA ASP A 116 3.75 -5.72 0.80
C ASP A 116 2.22 -5.74 0.97
N GLY A 117 1.45 -5.76 -0.12
CA GLY A 117 -0.02 -5.81 -0.13
C GLY A 117 -0.62 -7.21 0.13
N HIS A 118 0.22 -8.27 0.16
CA HIS A 118 -0.22 -9.66 0.32
C HIS A 118 0.37 -10.27 1.59
N THR A 119 -0.05 -9.74 2.76
CA THR A 119 0.47 -10.12 4.09
C THR A 119 -0.62 -10.49 5.09
N ILE A 120 -1.89 -10.29 4.75
CA ILE A 120 -3.08 -10.61 5.55
C ILE A 120 -4.31 -10.73 4.64
N ASP A 121 -5.29 -11.55 5.04
CA ASP A 121 -6.61 -11.55 4.39
C ASP A 121 -7.36 -10.24 4.68
N PRO A 122 -7.76 -9.45 3.66
CA PRO A 122 -8.47 -8.19 3.87
C PRO A 122 -9.80 -8.32 4.64
N HIS A 123 -10.42 -9.48 4.67
CA HIS A 123 -11.66 -9.72 5.45
C HIS A 123 -11.44 -9.69 6.98
N LEU A 124 -10.18 -9.77 7.44
CA LEU A 124 -9.81 -9.63 8.86
C LEU A 124 -9.70 -8.17 9.30
N LEU A 125 -9.81 -7.22 8.37
CA LEU A 125 -9.66 -5.81 8.68
C LEU A 125 -10.96 -5.20 9.21
N GLU A 126 -10.85 -4.40 10.25
CA GLU A 126 -11.89 -3.50 10.77
C GLU A 126 -11.96 -2.23 9.91
N ARG A 127 -10.81 -1.69 9.52
CA ARG A 127 -10.66 -0.52 8.66
C ARG A 127 -9.25 -0.41 8.09
N VAL A 128 -9.08 0.46 7.11
CA VAL A 128 -7.75 0.88 6.64
C VAL A 128 -7.60 2.38 6.88
N GLU A 129 -6.51 2.78 7.52
CA GLU A 129 -6.14 4.17 7.75
C GLU A 129 -5.01 4.55 6.79
N VAL A 130 -5.28 5.50 5.89
CA VAL A 130 -4.27 6.01 4.94
C VAL A 130 -3.90 7.43 5.35
N LEU A 131 -2.68 7.61 5.85
CA LEU A 131 -2.06 8.93 6.03
C LEU A 131 -1.30 9.28 4.76
N HIS A 132 -1.67 10.39 4.13
CA HIS A 132 -1.05 10.82 2.89
C HIS A 132 0.19 11.68 3.15
N GLY A 133 1.23 11.45 2.33
CA GLY A 133 2.50 12.19 2.42
C GLY A 133 3.42 11.72 3.55
N ALA A 134 4.60 12.29 3.61
CA ALA A 134 5.62 11.96 4.59
C ALA A 134 5.13 12.12 6.04
N ASN A 135 5.68 11.30 6.92
CA ASN A 135 5.39 11.38 8.34
C ASN A 135 6.64 11.06 9.17
N ALA A 136 7.25 12.10 9.77
CA ALA A 136 8.47 11.95 10.54
C ALA A 136 8.33 11.03 11.75
N ILE A 137 7.16 10.99 12.42
CA ILE A 137 6.97 10.16 13.62
C ILE A 137 7.14 8.68 13.34
N HIS A 138 6.71 8.21 12.16
CA HIS A 138 6.81 6.80 11.78
C HIS A 138 8.18 6.43 11.18
N GLY A 139 8.94 7.42 10.71
CA GLY A 139 10.32 7.27 10.27
C GLY A 139 10.45 6.44 9.01
N LEU A 140 11.19 5.36 9.12
CA LEU A 140 11.66 4.55 7.99
C LEU A 140 10.55 4.10 7.03
N GLY A 141 10.68 4.50 5.77
CA GLY A 141 9.84 4.02 4.66
C GLY A 141 8.52 4.78 4.45
N ALA A 142 8.22 5.84 5.22
CA ALA A 142 6.96 6.58 5.14
C ALA A 142 6.99 7.76 4.14
N ALA A 143 7.74 7.69 3.04
CA ALA A 143 7.89 8.80 2.09
C ALA A 143 6.59 9.13 1.33
N GLY A 144 5.84 8.11 0.89
CA GLY A 144 4.54 8.28 0.22
C GLY A 144 3.38 8.44 1.19
N GLY A 145 3.59 8.08 2.44
CA GLY A 145 2.56 8.00 3.48
C GLY A 145 2.49 6.64 4.13
N ILE A 146 1.42 6.40 4.86
CA ILE A 146 1.22 5.19 5.64
C ILE A 146 -0.11 4.55 5.26
N ILE A 147 -0.12 3.26 5.04
CA ILE A 147 -1.32 2.42 4.88
C ILE A 147 -1.35 1.46 6.08
N ASN A 148 -2.14 1.79 7.10
CA ASN A 148 -2.23 1.01 8.33
C ASN A 148 -3.49 0.14 8.29
N LEU A 149 -3.31 -1.15 8.20
CA LEU A 149 -4.34 -2.17 8.16
C LEU A 149 -4.72 -2.50 9.61
N ILE A 150 -5.88 -2.03 10.05
CA ILE A 150 -6.37 -2.25 11.41
C ILE A 150 -7.19 -3.52 11.44
N THR A 151 -6.73 -4.50 12.20
CA THR A 151 -7.41 -5.79 12.33
C THR A 151 -8.61 -5.70 13.27
N LYS A 152 -9.60 -6.56 13.06
CA LYS A 152 -10.78 -6.68 13.92
C LYS A 152 -10.40 -6.88 15.38
N LYS A 153 -11.25 -6.37 16.26
CA LYS A 153 -11.11 -6.52 17.71
C LYS A 153 -12.00 -7.66 18.22
N PRO A 154 -11.61 -8.31 19.33
CA PRO A 154 -12.50 -9.25 20.01
C PRO A 154 -13.83 -8.61 20.42
N SER A 155 -14.95 -9.30 20.17
CA SER A 155 -16.31 -8.87 20.54
C SER A 155 -16.54 -9.03 22.04
N ASP A 156 -17.50 -8.25 22.58
CA ASP A 156 -17.86 -8.29 24.02
C ASP A 156 -18.61 -9.55 24.42
N GLU A 157 -19.33 -10.18 23.49
CA GLU A 157 -20.08 -11.41 23.68
C GLU A 157 -19.57 -12.49 22.70
N LEU A 158 -19.95 -13.75 22.96
CA LEU A 158 -19.60 -14.82 22.03
C LEU A 158 -20.24 -14.54 20.67
N GLU A 159 -19.39 -14.33 19.72
CA GLU A 159 -19.76 -14.16 18.32
C GLU A 159 -18.99 -15.19 17.47
N GLN A 160 -19.73 -15.87 16.62
CA GLN A 160 -19.15 -16.73 15.61
C GLN A 160 -19.60 -16.19 14.24
N SER A 161 -18.68 -16.10 13.31
CA SER A 161 -19.00 -15.67 11.95
C SER A 161 -18.50 -16.69 10.94
N ILE A 162 -19.37 -17.03 10.00
CA ILE A 162 -19.03 -17.81 8.83
C ILE A 162 -19.27 -16.97 7.58
N ARG A 163 -18.34 -16.99 6.65
CA ARG A 163 -18.46 -16.41 5.33
C ARG A 163 -18.15 -17.49 4.30
N VAL A 164 -19.00 -17.57 3.29
CA VAL A 164 -18.76 -18.38 2.09
C VAL A 164 -18.92 -17.48 0.87
N GLU A 165 -18.07 -17.67 -0.11
CA GLU A 165 -18.13 -16.90 -1.33
C GLU A 165 -17.75 -17.74 -2.55
N THR A 166 -18.23 -17.30 -3.70
CA THR A 166 -17.88 -17.85 -5.00
C THR A 166 -17.89 -16.74 -6.03
N GLY A 167 -16.96 -16.82 -6.98
CA GLY A 167 -16.89 -15.92 -8.12
C GLY A 167 -16.76 -16.71 -9.42
N PHE A 168 -17.05 -16.05 -10.53
CA PHE A 168 -16.89 -16.61 -11.87
C PHE A 168 -16.97 -15.53 -12.94
N GLN A 169 -16.49 -15.83 -14.14
CA GLN A 169 -16.71 -15.03 -15.34
C GLN A 169 -17.64 -15.75 -16.30
N SER A 170 -18.45 -14.99 -17.04
CA SER A 170 -19.48 -15.58 -17.93
C SER A 170 -18.90 -16.32 -19.13
N GLU A 171 -17.69 -15.99 -19.51
CA GLU A 171 -16.95 -16.51 -20.68
C GLU A 171 -16.54 -17.97 -20.46
N ASP A 172 -16.06 -18.31 -19.26
CA ASP A 172 -15.80 -19.68 -18.82
C ASP A 172 -16.05 -19.83 -17.32
N VAL A 173 -17.24 -20.28 -16.96
CA VAL A 173 -17.65 -20.44 -15.56
C VAL A 173 -16.86 -21.52 -14.82
N GLY A 174 -16.36 -22.53 -15.53
CA GLY A 174 -15.63 -23.66 -14.94
C GLY A 174 -14.21 -23.28 -14.53
N ASP A 175 -13.45 -22.80 -15.49
CA ASP A 175 -12.03 -22.50 -15.29
C ASP A 175 -11.81 -21.16 -14.55
N SER A 176 -12.80 -20.24 -14.56
CA SER A 176 -12.77 -18.99 -13.80
C SER A 176 -13.37 -19.08 -12.41
N ALA A 177 -13.86 -20.24 -12.00
CA ALA A 177 -14.51 -20.38 -10.70
C ALA A 177 -13.51 -20.10 -9.57
N ASP A 178 -13.86 -19.17 -8.70
CA ASP A 178 -13.20 -18.98 -7.42
C ASP A 178 -14.15 -19.29 -6.26
N TYR A 179 -13.61 -19.68 -5.13
CA TYR A 179 -14.37 -19.92 -3.91
C TYR A 179 -13.54 -19.62 -2.67
N GLY A 180 -14.22 -19.14 -1.65
CA GLY A 180 -13.62 -18.83 -0.37
C GLY A 180 -14.50 -19.26 0.78
N VAL A 181 -13.88 -19.62 1.89
CA VAL A 181 -14.55 -19.88 3.15
C VAL A 181 -13.73 -19.28 4.29
N SER A 182 -14.39 -18.56 5.18
CA SER A 182 -13.77 -18.11 6.42
C SER A 182 -14.68 -18.40 7.62
N TYR A 183 -14.05 -18.67 8.75
CA TYR A 183 -14.72 -18.84 10.03
C TYR A 183 -13.95 -18.08 11.10
N SER A 184 -14.65 -17.32 11.91
CA SER A 184 -14.09 -16.65 13.07
C SER A 184 -14.91 -16.90 14.32
N VAL A 185 -14.24 -16.90 15.45
CA VAL A 185 -14.83 -16.92 16.77
C VAL A 185 -14.23 -15.83 17.63
N SER A 186 -15.07 -15.09 18.30
CA SER A 186 -14.67 -13.98 19.15
C SER A 186 -15.48 -14.00 20.45
N ASN A 187 -14.85 -13.65 21.57
CA ASN A 187 -15.53 -13.55 22.85
C ASN A 187 -14.71 -12.75 23.86
N ARG A 188 -15.39 -12.17 24.85
CA ARG A 188 -14.77 -11.65 26.07
C ARG A 188 -15.22 -12.47 27.28
N PHE A 189 -14.25 -12.90 28.08
CA PHE A 189 -14.42 -13.68 29.29
C PHE A 189 -13.93 -12.84 30.48
N ASP A 190 -14.80 -12.03 31.06
CA ASP A 190 -14.44 -11.13 32.15
C ASP A 190 -13.28 -10.18 31.77
N GLN A 191 -12.07 -10.49 32.16
CA GLN A 191 -10.87 -9.69 31.87
C GLN A 191 -10.12 -10.12 30.60
N ALA A 192 -10.37 -11.32 30.11
CA ALA A 192 -9.71 -11.86 28.92
C ALA A 192 -10.63 -11.77 27.70
N ASP A 193 -10.04 -11.55 26.55
CA ASP A 193 -10.74 -11.59 25.26
C ASP A 193 -9.94 -12.39 24.23
N VAL A 194 -10.63 -12.91 23.22
CA VAL A 194 -10.04 -13.67 22.13
C VAL A 194 -10.81 -13.47 20.83
N LEU A 195 -10.07 -13.34 19.73
CA LEU A 195 -10.54 -13.48 18.36
C LEU A 195 -9.63 -14.46 17.64
N ALA A 196 -10.20 -15.51 17.08
CA ALA A 196 -9.48 -16.46 16.24
C ALA A 196 -10.20 -16.59 14.91
N SER A 197 -9.45 -16.64 13.80
CA SER A 197 -10.02 -16.78 12.46
C SER A 197 -9.17 -17.69 11.60
N VAL A 198 -9.85 -18.38 10.68
CA VAL A 198 -9.24 -19.13 9.59
C VAL A 198 -9.97 -18.76 8.30
N SER A 199 -9.22 -18.47 7.25
CA SER A 199 -9.78 -18.29 5.91
C SER A 199 -8.99 -19.05 4.87
N TYR A 200 -9.68 -19.60 3.90
CA TYR A 200 -9.11 -20.29 2.74
C TYR A 200 -9.80 -19.80 1.49
N ARG A 201 -9.02 -19.60 0.43
CA ARG A 201 -9.50 -19.22 -0.90
C ARG A 201 -8.77 -20.03 -1.95
N SER A 202 -9.49 -20.38 -3.02
CA SER A 202 -8.95 -20.89 -4.27
C SER A 202 -9.50 -20.04 -5.41
N SER A 203 -8.63 -19.53 -6.26
CA SER A 203 -8.95 -18.64 -7.37
C SER A 203 -8.68 -19.33 -8.69
N GLY A 204 -9.66 -19.30 -9.59
CA GLY A 204 -9.54 -19.80 -10.95
C GLY A 204 -8.81 -18.82 -11.89
N LEU A 205 -8.90 -19.07 -13.20
CA LEU A 205 -8.34 -18.21 -14.24
C LEU A 205 -9.12 -16.90 -14.38
N ALA A 206 -8.46 -15.90 -14.94
CA ALA A 206 -9.09 -14.66 -15.37
C ALA A 206 -9.14 -14.56 -16.89
N TYR A 207 -10.25 -14.03 -17.41
CA TYR A 207 -10.51 -13.81 -18.82
C TYR A 207 -10.69 -12.32 -19.08
N ASP A 208 -10.27 -11.86 -20.25
CA ASP A 208 -10.50 -10.49 -20.70
C ASP A 208 -11.96 -10.28 -21.19
N ALA A 209 -12.26 -9.10 -21.67
CA ALA A 209 -13.61 -8.77 -22.15
C ALA A 209 -14.02 -9.53 -23.45
N ASN A 210 -13.08 -10.13 -24.14
CA ASN A 210 -13.31 -10.91 -25.35
C ASN A 210 -13.46 -12.41 -25.08
N GLY A 211 -13.17 -12.83 -23.84
CA GLY A 211 -13.20 -14.24 -23.41
C GLY A 211 -11.89 -14.97 -23.63
N ASP A 212 -10.80 -14.23 -23.87
CA ASP A 212 -9.46 -14.81 -23.96
C ASP A 212 -8.80 -14.88 -22.57
N ILE A 213 -8.03 -15.94 -22.31
CA ILE A 213 -7.31 -16.09 -21.04
C ILE A 213 -6.28 -14.96 -20.89
N ILE A 214 -6.37 -14.22 -19.79
CA ILE A 214 -5.36 -13.21 -19.44
C ILE A 214 -4.03 -13.92 -19.18
N GLY A 215 -2.91 -13.34 -19.70
CA GLY A 215 -1.58 -13.90 -19.50
C GLY A 215 -1.21 -14.07 -18.04
N VAL A 216 -0.65 -15.21 -17.66
CA VAL A 216 -0.08 -15.45 -16.34
C VAL A 216 1.31 -14.82 -16.23
N ASP A 217 1.64 -14.26 -15.06
CA ASP A 217 3.00 -13.85 -14.73
C ASP A 217 3.65 -14.94 -13.87
N ASN A 218 4.15 -15.99 -14.52
CA ASN A 218 4.74 -17.11 -13.78
C ASN A 218 5.81 -16.67 -12.81
N THR A 219 6.62 -15.66 -13.13
CA THR A 219 7.70 -15.17 -12.28
C THR A 219 7.20 -14.34 -11.11
N GLN A 220 6.41 -13.29 -11.40
CA GLN A 220 5.96 -12.37 -10.35
C GLN A 220 4.78 -12.95 -9.57
N GLY A 221 4.07 -13.92 -10.12
CA GLY A 221 2.89 -14.55 -9.55
C GLY A 221 1.60 -13.78 -9.80
N ASP A 222 0.54 -14.53 -9.81
CA ASP A 222 -0.83 -14.08 -10.01
C ASP A 222 -1.69 -14.27 -8.78
N THR A 223 -2.77 -13.50 -8.69
CA THR A 223 -3.88 -13.76 -7.76
C THR A 223 -4.93 -14.69 -8.36
N MET A 224 -4.89 -14.94 -9.68
CA MET A 224 -5.61 -16.01 -10.37
C MET A 224 -4.78 -17.30 -10.36
N ASP A 225 -5.41 -18.46 -10.59
CA ASP A 225 -4.77 -19.79 -10.53
C ASP A 225 -3.90 -19.93 -9.28
N SER A 226 -4.53 -19.67 -8.11
CA SER A 226 -3.81 -19.58 -6.82
C SER A 226 -4.67 -20.06 -5.65
N GLU A 227 -3.99 -20.42 -4.57
CA GLU A 227 -4.62 -20.72 -3.29
C GLU A 227 -4.05 -19.83 -2.19
N SER A 228 -4.88 -19.46 -1.20
CA SER A 228 -4.43 -18.75 -0.02
C SER A 228 -5.04 -19.29 1.27
N LEU A 229 -4.25 -19.20 2.35
CA LEU A 229 -4.64 -19.57 3.70
C LEU A 229 -4.22 -18.46 4.67
N ASP A 230 -5.16 -17.99 5.49
CA ASP A 230 -4.86 -17.08 6.61
C ASP A 230 -5.28 -17.72 7.94
N LEU A 231 -4.39 -17.64 8.92
CA LEU A 231 -4.62 -18.05 10.30
C LEU A 231 -4.35 -16.87 11.21
N PHE A 232 -5.37 -16.41 11.91
CA PHE A 232 -5.30 -15.23 12.75
C PHE A 232 -5.70 -15.52 14.19
N LEU A 233 -4.95 -14.97 15.14
CA LEU A 233 -5.26 -15.00 16.57
C LEU A 233 -4.94 -13.64 17.18
N LYS A 234 -5.91 -13.04 17.87
CA LYS A 234 -5.71 -11.88 18.74
C LYS A 234 -6.33 -12.21 20.10
N THR A 235 -5.60 -12.02 21.18
CA THR A 235 -6.08 -12.26 22.54
C THR A 235 -5.54 -11.20 23.47
N GLY A 236 -6.35 -10.75 24.38
CA GLY A 236 -6.02 -9.72 25.35
C GLY A 236 -6.40 -10.08 26.77
N TYR A 237 -5.73 -9.43 27.71
CA TYR A 237 -6.06 -9.48 29.11
C TYR A 237 -6.03 -8.07 29.70
N ASN A 238 -7.17 -7.65 30.30
CA ASN A 238 -7.35 -6.33 30.88
C ASN A 238 -7.35 -6.42 32.41
N TRP A 239 -6.65 -5.51 33.07
CA TRP A 239 -6.70 -5.36 34.53
C TRP A 239 -6.48 -3.90 34.92
N ASP A 240 -7.34 -3.37 35.74
CA ASP A 240 -7.35 -1.95 36.09
C ASP A 240 -7.26 -1.06 34.82
N ASN A 241 -6.21 -0.25 34.71
CA ASN A 241 -5.93 0.64 33.57
C ASN A 241 -4.89 0.04 32.61
N GLN A 242 -4.79 -1.27 32.54
CA GLN A 242 -3.73 -1.96 31.80
C GLN A 242 -4.31 -3.02 30.89
N ARG A 243 -3.65 -3.24 29.76
CA ARG A 243 -3.94 -4.31 28.80
C ARG A 243 -2.66 -4.96 28.30
N LEU A 244 -2.66 -6.27 28.25
CA LEU A 244 -1.67 -7.06 27.51
C LEU A 244 -2.39 -7.75 26.35
N GLU A 245 -1.86 -7.59 25.13
CA GLU A 245 -2.44 -8.15 23.91
C GLU A 245 -1.38 -8.90 23.12
N LEU A 246 -1.70 -10.12 22.72
CA LEU A 246 -0.95 -10.94 21.77
C LEU A 246 -1.71 -10.99 20.45
N MET A 247 -1.03 -10.71 19.34
CA MET A 247 -1.52 -10.92 17.99
C MET A 247 -0.55 -11.85 17.24
N VAL A 248 -1.10 -12.81 16.49
CA VAL A 248 -0.37 -13.68 15.56
C VAL A 248 -1.20 -13.82 14.29
N ASN A 249 -0.58 -13.51 13.16
CA ASN A 249 -1.13 -13.75 11.84
C ASN A 249 -0.16 -14.58 11.01
N ARG A 250 -0.65 -15.59 10.32
CA ARG A 250 0.07 -16.32 9.29
C ARG A 250 -0.73 -16.32 8.01
N TYR A 251 -0.18 -15.67 7.00
CA TYR A 251 -0.74 -15.60 5.66
C TYR A 251 0.15 -16.32 4.66
N ASP A 252 -0.46 -17.13 3.81
CA ASP A 252 0.21 -17.91 2.78
C ASP A 252 -0.63 -17.82 1.50
N ILE A 253 -0.03 -17.39 0.38
CA ILE A 253 -0.63 -17.39 -0.96
C ILE A 253 0.36 -18.00 -1.94
N GLU A 254 -0.09 -18.94 -2.76
CA GLU A 254 0.74 -19.68 -3.71
C GLU A 254 0.01 -19.86 -5.02
N GLY A 255 0.70 -19.64 -6.16
CA GLY A 255 0.20 -19.96 -7.49
C GLY A 255 0.24 -21.47 -7.75
N ASN A 256 -0.82 -22.03 -8.35
CA ASN A 256 -0.93 -23.48 -8.65
C ASN A 256 0.09 -23.95 -9.70
N ASN A 257 0.63 -23.00 -10.53
CA ASN A 257 1.62 -23.29 -11.56
C ASN A 257 1.12 -24.27 -12.65
N GLU A 258 -0.20 -24.25 -12.91
CA GLU A 258 -0.85 -25.13 -13.90
C GLU A 258 -0.89 -24.53 -15.31
N TYR A 259 -0.45 -23.27 -15.48
CA TYR A 259 -0.48 -22.53 -16.73
C TYR A 259 0.87 -21.88 -17.06
N ILE A 260 1.20 -21.93 -18.34
CA ILE A 260 2.44 -21.36 -18.90
C ILE A 260 2.11 -20.06 -19.61
N SER A 261 2.86 -19.00 -19.33
CA SER A 261 2.78 -17.71 -20.01
C SER A 261 3.08 -17.86 -21.51
N VAL A 262 2.23 -17.26 -22.33
CA VAL A 262 2.42 -17.09 -23.77
C VAL A 262 2.61 -15.61 -24.05
N ALA A 263 3.77 -15.25 -24.58
CA ALA A 263 4.07 -13.87 -24.91
C ALA A 263 3.12 -13.34 -25.98
N GLY A 264 2.67 -12.10 -25.81
CA GLY A 264 2.00 -11.34 -26.85
C GLY A 264 2.98 -10.70 -27.82
N ASP A 265 2.57 -9.64 -28.46
CA ASP A 265 3.38 -8.77 -29.31
C ASP A 265 2.81 -7.35 -29.18
N VAL A 266 3.54 -6.51 -28.45
CA VAL A 266 3.09 -5.13 -28.17
C VAL A 266 2.95 -4.31 -29.46
N ASP A 267 3.87 -4.48 -30.41
CA ASP A 267 3.86 -3.74 -31.67
C ASP A 267 2.70 -4.16 -32.59
N ALA A 268 2.25 -5.41 -32.48
CA ALA A 268 1.13 -5.96 -33.24
C ALA A 268 -0.22 -5.88 -32.49
N ASP A 269 -0.26 -5.27 -31.29
CA ASP A 269 -1.44 -5.18 -30.42
C ASP A 269 -2.00 -6.57 -30.03
N ILE A 270 -1.10 -7.53 -29.79
CA ILE A 270 -1.47 -8.88 -29.35
C ILE A 270 -1.20 -8.98 -27.85
N PRO A 271 -2.23 -9.25 -27.01
CA PRO A 271 -2.04 -9.43 -25.58
C PRO A 271 -1.28 -10.73 -25.26
N SER A 272 -0.60 -10.75 -24.12
CA SER A 272 -0.10 -12.01 -23.57
C SER A 272 -1.27 -12.89 -23.11
N SER A 273 -1.07 -14.19 -23.15
CA SER A 273 -2.08 -15.21 -22.83
C SER A 273 -1.46 -16.31 -21.97
N ALA A 274 -2.19 -17.39 -21.74
CA ALA A 274 -1.67 -18.57 -21.06
C ALA A 274 -2.21 -19.85 -21.69
N VAL A 275 -1.42 -20.94 -21.59
CA VAL A 275 -1.82 -22.27 -21.98
C VAL A 275 -1.61 -23.24 -20.83
N LYS A 276 -2.49 -24.24 -20.72
CA LYS A 276 -2.34 -25.25 -19.68
C LYS A 276 -1.06 -26.05 -19.86
N GLY A 277 -0.27 -26.15 -18.79
CA GLY A 277 1.03 -26.83 -18.75
C GLY A 277 1.71 -26.58 -17.42
N GLU A 278 2.72 -27.37 -17.11
CA GLU A 278 3.54 -27.25 -15.91
C GLU A 278 4.91 -26.72 -16.26
N ILE A 279 5.49 -25.90 -15.37
CA ILE A 279 6.88 -25.45 -15.45
C ILE A 279 7.66 -26.15 -14.33
N ASP A 280 8.86 -26.63 -14.65
CA ASP A 280 9.74 -27.24 -13.65
C ASP A 280 10.15 -26.19 -12.59
N GLY A 281 9.69 -26.38 -11.35
CA GLY A 281 9.98 -25.49 -10.23
C GLY A 281 8.75 -25.22 -9.38
N GLU A 282 8.86 -24.26 -8.48
CA GLU A 282 7.80 -23.85 -7.56
C GLU A 282 6.95 -22.72 -8.17
N GLY A 283 5.67 -22.66 -7.81
CA GLY A 283 4.80 -21.52 -8.08
C GLY A 283 5.28 -20.27 -7.33
N ALA A 284 4.89 -19.09 -7.81
CA ALA A 284 5.15 -17.87 -7.04
C ALA A 284 4.36 -17.91 -5.73
N ARG A 285 5.01 -17.50 -4.63
CA ARG A 285 4.45 -17.64 -3.29
C ARG A 285 4.83 -16.50 -2.38
N ASN A 286 3.91 -16.05 -1.52
CA ASN A 286 4.22 -15.28 -0.32
C ASN A 286 3.84 -16.09 0.91
N LYS A 287 4.74 -16.17 1.86
CA LYS A 287 4.50 -16.76 3.17
C LYS A 287 4.96 -15.76 4.23
N VAL A 288 4.02 -15.30 5.03
CA VAL A 288 4.26 -14.24 6.02
C VAL A 288 3.74 -14.67 7.38
N MET A 289 4.56 -14.49 8.40
CA MET A 289 4.15 -14.64 9.78
C MET A 289 4.45 -13.36 10.54
N THR A 290 3.41 -12.71 11.04
CA THR A 290 3.52 -11.49 11.86
C THR A 290 3.02 -11.80 13.27
N SER A 291 3.81 -11.46 14.29
CA SER A 291 3.42 -11.60 15.68
C SER A 291 3.78 -10.36 16.49
N SER A 292 2.95 -10.03 17.48
CA SER A 292 3.26 -8.94 18.41
C SER A 292 2.72 -9.19 19.80
N LEU A 293 3.43 -8.61 20.77
CA LEU A 293 3.00 -8.49 22.15
C LEU A 293 2.96 -7.01 22.52
N THR A 294 1.75 -6.50 22.79
CA THR A 294 1.52 -5.11 23.13
C THR A 294 1.08 -4.99 24.58
N TYR A 295 1.77 -4.17 25.35
CA TYR A 295 1.35 -3.73 26.69
C TYR A 295 0.96 -2.27 26.64
N SER A 296 -0.21 -1.94 27.16
CA SER A 296 -0.69 -0.58 27.33
C SER A 296 -1.08 -0.28 28.77
N HIS A 297 -0.90 0.96 29.18
CA HIS A 297 -1.29 1.48 30.49
C HIS A 297 -1.82 2.91 30.32
N ASP A 298 -3.09 3.14 30.67
CA ASP A 298 -3.77 4.40 30.35
C ASP A 298 -3.33 5.56 31.25
N ASP A 299 -2.84 5.29 32.47
CA ASP A 299 -2.45 6.33 33.42
C ASP A 299 -1.21 5.93 34.25
N LEU A 300 -0.07 5.73 33.61
CA LEU A 300 1.21 5.50 34.30
C LEU A 300 1.84 6.83 34.67
N LEU A 301 1.72 7.27 35.92
CA LEU A 301 2.23 8.55 36.41
C LEU A 301 1.74 9.75 35.57
N SER A 302 0.48 9.76 35.24
CA SER A 302 -0.18 10.75 34.36
C SER A 302 0.34 10.73 32.91
N HIS A 303 0.74 9.57 32.42
CA HIS A 303 1.06 9.32 31.02
C HIS A 303 0.30 8.09 30.55
N SER A 304 -0.16 8.08 29.31
CA SER A 304 -0.45 6.83 28.64
C SER A 304 0.86 6.21 28.13
N LEU A 305 0.99 4.90 28.32
CA LEU A 305 2.14 4.13 27.85
C LEU A 305 1.68 3.03 26.90
N ARG A 306 2.36 2.87 25.78
CA ARG A 306 2.24 1.69 24.90
C ARG A 306 3.63 1.14 24.60
N VAL A 307 3.80 -0.16 24.82
CA VAL A 307 5.01 -0.91 24.47
C VAL A 307 4.59 -2.04 23.56
N GLN A 308 5.13 -2.09 22.36
CA GLN A 308 4.83 -3.12 21.35
C GLN A 308 6.14 -3.78 20.91
N ALA A 309 6.32 -5.05 21.24
CA ALA A 309 7.35 -5.90 20.67
C ALA A 309 6.75 -6.72 19.53
N PHE A 310 7.48 -6.87 18.42
CA PHE A 310 6.99 -7.60 17.26
C PHE A 310 8.09 -8.38 16.56
N ARG A 311 7.66 -9.42 15.84
CA ARG A 311 8.48 -10.17 14.88
C ARG A 311 7.67 -10.42 13.61
N GLN A 312 8.33 -10.28 12.44
CA GLN A 312 7.80 -10.68 11.16
C GLN A 312 8.83 -11.53 10.43
N ASP A 313 8.41 -12.71 9.99
CA ASP A 313 9.15 -13.56 9.08
C ASP A 313 8.43 -13.53 7.72
N PHE A 314 9.15 -13.15 6.65
CA PHE A 314 8.62 -12.95 5.33
C PHE A 314 9.44 -13.71 4.29
N GLU A 315 8.79 -14.58 3.53
CA GLU A 315 9.36 -15.31 2.40
C GLU A 315 8.54 -14.99 1.15
N ALA A 316 9.19 -14.53 0.07
CA ALA A 316 8.55 -14.33 -1.23
C ALA A 316 9.34 -15.09 -2.30
N THR A 317 8.82 -16.23 -2.72
CA THR A 317 9.36 -17.02 -3.84
C THR A 317 8.84 -16.44 -5.15
N TYR A 318 9.75 -16.14 -6.07
CA TYR A 318 9.41 -15.83 -7.45
C TYR A 318 9.26 -17.15 -8.21
N GLY A 319 8.20 -17.28 -9.01
CA GLY A 319 7.89 -18.52 -9.68
C GLY A 319 8.88 -18.88 -10.79
N ALA A 320 8.80 -20.10 -11.25
CA ALA A 320 9.67 -20.63 -12.29
C ALA A 320 9.45 -19.94 -13.65
N GLU A 321 10.52 -19.79 -14.40
CA GLU A 321 10.50 -19.29 -15.77
C GLU A 321 10.52 -20.44 -16.76
N VAL A 322 9.78 -20.31 -17.88
CA VAL A 322 9.77 -21.29 -18.97
C VAL A 322 11.17 -21.40 -19.59
N ASN A 323 11.89 -20.30 -19.66
CA ASN A 323 13.22 -20.20 -20.24
C ASN A 323 14.24 -19.78 -19.19
N PRO A 324 15.47 -20.30 -19.28
CA PRO A 324 16.54 -19.90 -18.38
C PRO A 324 16.79 -18.39 -18.42
N LEU A 325 16.72 -17.73 -17.25
CA LEU A 325 17.08 -16.31 -17.14
C LEU A 325 18.58 -16.12 -17.34
N ALA A 326 18.97 -15.18 -18.21
CA ALA A 326 20.37 -14.85 -18.46
C ALA A 326 21.12 -14.47 -17.18
N THR A 327 20.43 -13.79 -16.26
CA THR A 327 20.98 -13.37 -14.97
C THR A 327 21.41 -14.53 -14.08
N PHE A 328 20.73 -15.68 -14.16
CA PHE A 328 21.02 -16.84 -13.31
C PHE A 328 21.99 -17.83 -13.95
N GLN A 329 22.34 -17.61 -15.24
CA GLN A 329 23.31 -18.50 -15.91
C GLN A 329 24.67 -18.43 -15.26
N ASP A 330 25.30 -19.60 -15.10
CA ASP A 330 26.62 -19.74 -14.53
C ASP A 330 27.35 -20.90 -15.20
N PRO A 331 28.53 -20.68 -15.79
CA PRO A 331 29.31 -21.72 -16.45
C PRO A 331 29.64 -22.94 -15.58
N ALA A 332 29.68 -22.76 -14.25
CA ALA A 332 29.94 -23.85 -13.31
C ALA A 332 28.80 -24.89 -13.26
N TYR A 333 27.59 -24.52 -13.64
CA TYR A 333 26.40 -25.41 -13.64
C TYR A 333 26.02 -25.88 -15.06
N GLY A 334 26.74 -25.42 -16.09
CA GLY A 334 26.46 -25.76 -17.49
C GLY A 334 25.39 -24.85 -18.13
N PRO A 335 25.08 -25.05 -19.41
CA PRO A 335 24.11 -24.22 -20.14
C PRO A 335 22.68 -24.60 -19.80
N GLY A 336 21.80 -23.61 -19.82
CA GLY A 336 20.34 -23.80 -19.64
C GLY A 336 19.93 -24.02 -18.18
N LEU A 337 20.68 -23.49 -17.24
CA LEU A 337 20.35 -23.55 -15.81
C LEU A 337 19.03 -22.85 -15.54
N LEU A 338 18.06 -23.61 -15.00
CA LEU A 338 16.85 -23.07 -14.42
C LEU A 338 17.07 -22.83 -12.93
N ASP A 339 16.80 -21.64 -12.46
CA ASP A 339 16.88 -21.28 -11.05
C ASP A 339 15.80 -20.26 -10.70
N GLN A 340 15.39 -20.23 -9.45
CA GLN A 340 14.36 -19.34 -8.94
C GLN A 340 14.89 -18.55 -7.77
N SER A 341 14.44 -17.31 -7.64
CA SER A 341 14.85 -16.48 -6.51
C SER A 341 13.78 -16.42 -5.44
N GLN A 342 14.23 -16.34 -4.18
CA GLN A 342 13.38 -16.13 -3.01
C GLN A 342 13.93 -14.95 -2.20
N ASN A 343 13.08 -13.94 -1.97
CA ASN A 343 13.36 -12.88 -1.01
C ASN A 343 12.99 -13.35 0.39
N ASN A 344 13.87 -13.09 1.34
CA ASN A 344 13.64 -13.38 2.74
C ASN A 344 13.88 -12.10 3.55
N SER A 345 13.07 -11.88 4.59
CA SER A 345 13.27 -10.83 5.58
C SER A 345 12.79 -11.32 6.93
N GLU A 346 13.64 -11.16 7.93
CA GLU A 346 13.33 -11.40 9.34
C GLU A 346 13.41 -10.09 10.09
N LYS A 347 12.27 -9.57 10.56
CA LYS A 347 12.19 -8.31 11.30
C LYS A 347 11.89 -8.57 12.76
N THR A 348 12.59 -7.90 13.64
CA THR A 348 12.29 -7.83 15.07
C THR A 348 12.31 -6.37 15.50
N GLY A 349 11.32 -5.96 16.28
CA GLY A 349 11.28 -4.57 16.73
C GLY A 349 10.61 -4.37 18.07
N LEU A 350 10.90 -3.22 18.66
CA LEU A 350 10.30 -2.73 19.89
C LEU A 350 9.94 -1.25 19.73
N LYS A 351 8.67 -0.93 19.96
CA LYS A 351 8.17 0.44 19.97
C LYS A 351 7.72 0.83 21.36
N ILE A 352 8.24 1.93 21.90
CA ILE A 352 7.84 2.47 23.20
C ILE A 352 7.29 3.88 22.93
N THR A 353 6.03 4.09 23.29
CA THR A 353 5.34 5.38 23.14
C THR A 353 4.78 5.81 24.48
N LEU A 354 5.06 7.04 24.86
CA LEU A 354 4.46 7.73 26.00
C LEU A 354 3.70 8.94 25.49
N ALA A 355 2.49 9.16 26.00
CA ALA A 355 1.77 10.39 25.72
C ALA A 355 1.37 11.05 27.04
N LYS A 356 1.41 12.37 27.07
CA LYS A 356 1.01 13.19 28.20
C LYS A 356 0.17 14.34 27.74
N GLU A 357 -1.05 14.38 28.24
CA GLU A 357 -1.93 15.52 28.06
C GLU A 357 -1.61 16.63 29.08
N SER A 358 -1.80 17.88 28.70
CA SER A 358 -1.71 19.05 29.60
C SER A 358 -0.42 19.11 30.46
N VAL A 359 0.73 19.28 29.80
CA VAL A 359 2.03 19.36 30.47
C VAL A 359 2.08 20.57 31.41
N ALA A 360 2.29 20.33 32.70
CA ALA A 360 2.36 21.35 33.76
C ALA A 360 1.13 22.30 33.79
N GLY A 361 -0.05 21.83 33.38
CA GLY A 361 -1.28 22.63 33.30
C GLY A 361 -1.34 23.60 32.12
N LEU A 362 -0.38 23.48 31.18
CA LEU A 362 -0.39 24.22 29.92
C LEU A 362 -1.23 23.46 28.87
N PRO A 363 -1.82 24.15 27.89
CA PRO A 363 -2.52 23.52 26.77
C PRO A 363 -1.51 22.93 25.75
N VAL A 364 -0.63 22.05 26.23
CA VAL A 364 0.41 21.37 25.46
C VAL A 364 0.34 19.89 25.79
N SER A 365 0.15 19.05 24.77
CA SER A 365 0.27 17.61 24.86
C SER A 365 1.61 17.16 24.25
N LEU A 366 2.20 16.11 24.79
CA LEU A 366 3.43 15.51 24.28
C LEU A 366 3.23 14.06 23.95
N ILE A 367 3.82 13.63 22.84
CA ILE A 367 4.00 12.22 22.46
C ILE A 367 5.50 12.02 22.26
N TYR A 368 6.09 11.05 22.92
CA TYR A 368 7.52 10.79 22.80
C TYR A 368 7.81 9.31 23.03
N GLY A 369 8.94 8.87 22.53
CA GLY A 369 9.29 7.48 22.63
C GLY A 369 10.54 7.11 21.86
N VAL A 370 10.71 5.82 21.64
CA VAL A 370 11.81 5.26 20.87
C VAL A 370 11.34 4.02 20.13
N ASP A 371 11.77 3.89 18.87
CA ASP A 371 11.65 2.68 18.08
C ASP A 371 13.02 2.00 17.96
N LEU A 372 13.01 0.70 18.08
CA LEU A 372 14.13 -0.19 17.80
C LEU A 372 13.68 -1.14 16.69
N LEU A 373 14.50 -1.31 15.66
CA LEU A 373 14.24 -2.22 14.55
C LEU A 373 15.54 -2.93 14.17
N GLU A 374 15.43 -4.23 13.97
CA GLU A 374 16.44 -5.07 13.32
C GLU A 374 15.73 -5.77 12.15
N ASP A 375 16.33 -5.76 10.95
CA ASP A 375 15.83 -6.42 9.75
C ASP A 375 16.98 -7.13 9.04
N GLU A 376 16.92 -8.45 8.97
CA GLU A 376 17.86 -9.27 8.20
C GLU A 376 17.20 -9.64 6.87
N THR A 377 17.81 -9.26 5.76
CA THR A 377 17.27 -9.43 4.41
C THR A 377 18.27 -10.05 3.48
N TRP A 378 17.86 -11.07 2.72
CA TRP A 378 18.68 -11.68 1.65
C TRP A 378 17.80 -12.20 0.51
N GLN A 379 18.45 -12.51 -0.63
CA GLN A 379 17.78 -13.18 -1.74
C GLN A 379 18.61 -14.39 -2.20
N ALA A 380 18.02 -15.57 -2.07
CA ALA A 380 18.63 -16.83 -2.48
C ALA A 380 18.15 -17.27 -3.86
N LEU A 381 18.96 -18.06 -4.55
CA LEU A 381 18.57 -18.87 -5.71
C LEU A 381 18.32 -20.30 -5.22
N ILE A 382 17.06 -20.72 -5.17
CA ILE A 382 16.62 -21.85 -4.35
C ILE A 382 17.02 -23.22 -4.91
N GLN A 383 17.20 -23.39 -6.22
CA GLN A 383 17.61 -24.67 -6.80
C GLN A 383 19.12 -24.92 -6.66
N THR A 384 19.94 -23.89 -6.72
CA THR A 384 21.40 -24.02 -6.60
C THR A 384 21.96 -23.65 -5.24
N GLY A 385 21.17 -22.99 -4.38
CA GLY A 385 21.61 -22.47 -3.09
C GLY A 385 22.58 -21.28 -3.21
N ARG A 386 22.68 -20.65 -4.39
CA ARG A 386 23.52 -19.45 -4.57
C ARG A 386 22.83 -18.23 -3.94
N THR A 387 23.64 -17.30 -3.48
CA THR A 387 23.17 -16.01 -3.00
C THR A 387 23.11 -15.02 -4.16
N TRP A 388 21.96 -14.38 -4.38
CA TRP A 388 21.82 -13.29 -5.35
C TRP A 388 21.96 -11.92 -4.68
N VAL A 389 21.22 -11.69 -3.57
CA VAL A 389 21.44 -10.55 -2.70
C VAL A 389 22.09 -11.06 -1.43
N PRO A 390 23.27 -10.52 -1.04
CA PRO A 390 23.95 -10.91 0.19
C PRO A 390 23.04 -10.66 1.39
N GLU A 391 23.23 -11.44 2.44
CA GLU A 391 22.60 -11.17 3.72
C GLU A 391 23.01 -9.78 4.20
N THR A 392 22.00 -9.00 4.52
CA THR A 392 22.14 -7.60 4.89
C THR A 392 21.35 -7.38 6.16
N ARG A 393 22.05 -7.00 7.23
CA ARG A 393 21.46 -6.68 8.52
C ARG A 393 21.37 -5.18 8.68
N TYR A 394 20.20 -4.72 9.03
CA TYR A 394 19.90 -3.32 9.28
C TYR A 394 19.43 -3.15 10.71
N GLU A 395 20.12 -2.32 11.48
CA GLU A 395 19.75 -1.94 12.83
C GLU A 395 19.34 -0.46 12.85
N ASN A 396 18.26 -0.13 13.54
CA ASN A 396 17.80 1.25 13.67
C ASN A 396 17.37 1.55 15.11
N VAL A 397 17.78 2.70 15.62
CA VAL A 397 17.37 3.28 16.90
C VAL A 397 16.86 4.69 16.65
N ALA A 398 15.59 4.94 16.94
CA ALA A 398 14.94 6.18 16.56
C ALA A 398 14.11 6.79 17.70
N PRO A 399 14.71 7.61 18.58
CA PRO A 399 13.97 8.44 19.53
C PRO A 399 13.21 9.56 18.82
N TYR A 400 12.01 9.89 19.33
CA TYR A 400 11.16 10.94 18.78
C TYR A 400 10.43 11.71 19.89
N LEU A 401 10.05 12.94 19.55
CA LEU A 401 9.24 13.83 20.38
C LEU A 401 8.30 14.63 19.48
N GLN A 402 7.02 14.65 19.79
CA GLN A 402 6.03 15.54 19.19
C GLN A 402 5.32 16.33 20.28
N ALA A 403 5.14 17.62 20.06
CA ALA A 403 4.33 18.51 20.87
C ALA A 403 3.13 19.02 20.09
N GLU A 404 1.99 19.10 20.76
CA GLU A 404 0.78 19.69 20.23
C GLU A 404 0.30 20.80 21.15
N PHE A 405 0.07 21.96 20.59
CA PHE A 405 -0.41 23.15 21.30
C PHE A 405 -1.86 23.47 20.89
N THR A 406 -2.75 23.56 21.90
CA THR A 406 -4.19 23.86 21.75
C THR A 406 -4.63 25.08 22.53
N GLY A 407 -3.70 25.96 22.92
CA GLY A 407 -3.96 27.12 23.78
C GLY A 407 -4.68 28.29 23.10
N ILE A 408 -4.90 28.23 21.80
CA ILE A 408 -5.71 29.17 21.03
C ILE A 408 -6.93 28.43 20.55
N GLU A 409 -8.11 28.98 20.85
CA GLU A 409 -9.38 28.36 20.47
C GLU A 409 -9.39 28.03 18.96
N ARG A 410 -9.77 26.79 18.60
CA ARG A 410 -9.88 26.29 17.21
C ARG A 410 -8.55 26.13 16.47
N LEU A 411 -7.43 26.51 17.06
CA LEU A 411 -6.09 26.34 16.47
C LEU A 411 -5.36 25.19 17.17
N THR A 412 -4.97 24.20 16.41
CA THR A 412 -4.03 23.15 16.83
C THR A 412 -2.72 23.35 16.06
N VAL A 413 -1.62 23.41 16.78
CA VAL A 413 -0.27 23.46 16.17
C VAL A 413 0.53 22.27 16.65
N THR A 414 1.08 21.52 15.72
CA THR A 414 1.87 20.31 15.97
C THR A 414 3.30 20.56 15.51
N THR A 415 4.27 20.15 16.32
CA THR A 415 5.68 20.12 15.93
C THR A 415 6.34 18.85 16.44
N GLY A 416 7.20 18.26 15.66
CA GLY A 416 7.89 17.04 16.03
C GLY A 416 9.30 16.97 15.51
N VAL A 417 10.09 16.16 16.18
CA VAL A 417 11.47 15.81 15.80
C VAL A 417 11.67 14.32 16.04
N ARG A 418 12.35 13.68 15.11
CA ARG A 418 12.80 12.29 15.21
C ARG A 418 14.26 12.22 14.77
N TYR A 419 15.04 11.48 15.52
CA TYR A 419 16.43 11.21 15.18
C TYR A 419 16.56 9.74 14.78
N GLU A 420 16.88 9.49 13.52
CA GLU A 420 17.18 8.17 12.99
C GLU A 420 18.67 7.90 13.14
N LYS A 421 19.02 6.80 13.77
CA LYS A 421 20.38 6.28 13.76
C LYS A 421 20.34 4.84 13.33
N SER A 422 20.93 4.56 12.19
CA SER A 422 20.94 3.24 11.59
C SER A 422 22.32 2.76 11.23
N ARG A 423 22.49 1.45 11.20
CA ARG A 423 23.69 0.74 10.75
C ARG A 423 23.28 -0.36 9.79
N LEU A 424 24.03 -0.48 8.71
CA LEU A 424 23.92 -1.55 7.75
C LEU A 424 25.15 -2.44 7.88
N GLU A 425 24.97 -3.76 7.99
CA GLU A 425 26.07 -4.72 8.08
C GLU A 425 25.93 -5.72 6.92
N VAL A 426 26.99 -5.89 6.15
CA VAL A 426 27.06 -6.83 5.04
C VAL A 426 28.42 -7.49 5.04
N ASP A 427 28.45 -8.83 5.04
CA ASP A 427 29.69 -9.60 4.92
C ASP A 427 30.28 -9.51 3.52
N ASP A 428 31.55 -9.92 3.37
CA ASP A 428 32.20 -10.11 2.07
C ASP A 428 31.36 -11.04 1.19
N PHE A 429 31.15 -10.66 -0.07
CA PHE A 429 30.37 -11.48 -0.98
C PHE A 429 30.93 -11.46 -2.41
N THR A 430 30.42 -12.36 -3.25
CA THR A 430 30.74 -12.40 -4.67
C THR A 430 29.43 -12.35 -5.46
N THR A 431 29.35 -11.43 -6.44
CA THR A 431 28.18 -11.30 -7.30
C THR A 431 28.05 -12.48 -8.25
N LEU A 432 26.83 -12.70 -8.82
CA LEU A 432 26.59 -13.77 -9.79
C LEU A 432 27.50 -13.64 -11.02
N ALA A 433 27.70 -14.76 -11.72
CA ALA A 433 28.52 -14.82 -12.92
C ALA A 433 28.10 -13.84 -14.01
N SER A 434 26.80 -13.58 -14.15
CA SER A 434 26.21 -12.57 -15.05
C SER A 434 26.66 -11.13 -14.75
N TYR A 435 27.03 -10.83 -13.51
CA TYR A 435 27.62 -9.55 -13.08
C TYR A 435 29.14 -9.59 -13.00
N GLY A 436 29.77 -10.66 -13.53
CA GLY A 436 31.22 -10.82 -13.65
C GLY A 436 31.88 -11.44 -12.43
N SER A 437 31.14 -12.09 -11.53
CA SER A 437 31.65 -12.71 -10.29
C SER A 437 32.60 -11.77 -9.53
N GLN A 438 32.17 -10.52 -9.34
CA GLN A 438 32.96 -9.52 -8.65
C GLN A 438 32.99 -9.81 -7.13
N PHE A 439 34.19 -9.87 -6.58
CA PHE A 439 34.36 -9.83 -5.14
C PHE A 439 34.10 -8.41 -4.63
N VAL A 440 33.24 -8.29 -3.64
CA VAL A 440 32.88 -7.06 -2.95
C VAL A 440 33.26 -7.19 -1.48
N GLU A 441 34.10 -6.27 -1.02
CA GLU A 441 34.45 -6.20 0.39
C GLU A 441 33.24 -5.75 1.20
N GLY A 442 32.93 -6.45 2.26
CA GLY A 442 31.87 -6.12 3.21
C GLY A 442 32.10 -4.76 3.89
N GLY A 443 31.21 -4.43 4.80
CA GLY A 443 31.30 -3.20 5.57
C GLY A 443 30.10 -3.02 6.49
N ASP A 444 30.21 -2.00 7.33
CA ASP A 444 29.20 -1.66 8.34
C ASP A 444 28.89 -0.15 8.41
N PRO A 445 28.51 0.51 7.28
CA PRO A 445 28.27 1.93 7.25
C PRO A 445 27.14 2.35 8.20
N ASP A 446 27.40 3.44 8.94
CA ASP A 446 26.45 4.09 9.84
C ASP A 446 25.80 5.29 9.14
N PHE A 447 24.50 5.47 9.34
CA PHE A 447 23.73 6.61 8.84
C PHE A 447 22.99 7.28 10.00
N SER A 448 22.81 8.60 9.91
CA SER A 448 22.01 9.32 10.90
C SER A 448 21.35 10.54 10.27
N GLU A 449 20.05 10.71 10.55
CA GLU A 449 19.26 11.85 10.09
C GLU A 449 18.35 12.38 11.19
N THR A 450 18.10 13.69 11.16
CA THR A 450 17.13 14.33 12.03
C THR A 450 15.96 14.82 11.21
N LEU A 451 14.79 14.23 11.44
CA LEU A 451 13.56 14.52 10.72
C LEU A 451 12.68 15.47 11.51
N TYR A 452 12.08 16.42 10.82
CA TYR A 452 11.19 17.41 11.41
C TYR A 452 9.78 17.27 10.82
N ASN A 453 8.79 17.61 11.64
CA ASN A 453 7.42 17.82 11.15
C ASN A 453 6.81 19.04 11.85
N TYR A 454 6.08 19.83 11.07
CA TYR A 454 5.36 21.00 11.52
C TYR A 454 3.98 21.00 10.89
N GLY A 455 2.96 21.23 11.70
CA GLY A 455 1.59 21.27 11.20
C GLY A 455 0.74 22.27 11.96
N ALA A 456 -0.26 22.78 11.29
CA ALA A 456 -1.26 23.63 11.90
C ALA A 456 -2.64 23.33 11.30
N THR A 457 -3.64 23.30 12.16
CA THR A 457 -5.03 23.13 11.77
C THR A 457 -5.88 24.23 12.42
N TYR A 458 -6.72 24.89 11.65
CA TYR A 458 -7.67 25.86 12.15
C TYR A 458 -9.11 25.50 11.77
N LYS A 459 -10.00 25.40 12.76
CA LYS A 459 -11.41 25.06 12.59
C LYS A 459 -12.27 26.30 12.70
N PHE A 460 -13.15 26.52 11.72
CA PHE A 460 -14.15 27.59 11.74
C PHE A 460 -15.49 27.07 12.29
N ASP A 461 -16.29 27.93 12.91
CA ASP A 461 -17.64 27.55 13.39
C ASP A 461 -18.57 27.13 12.27
N SER A 462 -18.27 27.53 11.03
CA SER A 462 -19.04 27.22 9.84
C SER A 462 -18.79 25.83 9.26
N GLY A 463 -18.07 24.93 10.00
CA GLY A 463 -17.76 23.59 9.53
C GLY A 463 -16.52 23.50 8.64
N TRP A 464 -15.90 24.62 8.31
CA TRP A 464 -14.65 24.63 7.55
C TRP A 464 -13.45 24.35 8.44
N ARG A 465 -12.49 23.61 7.89
CA ARG A 465 -11.16 23.38 8.44
C ARG A 465 -10.12 23.72 7.40
N VAL A 466 -9.06 24.41 7.76
CA VAL A 466 -7.86 24.58 6.94
C VAL A 466 -6.68 23.98 7.66
N PHE A 467 -5.78 23.37 6.93
CA PHE A 467 -4.55 22.81 7.51
C PHE A 467 -3.36 23.00 6.58
N ALA A 468 -2.19 23.05 7.18
CA ALA A 468 -0.92 23.05 6.48
C ALA A 468 0.05 22.16 7.24
N ASN A 469 0.90 21.46 6.49
CA ASN A 469 1.88 20.53 7.01
C ASN A 469 3.18 20.62 6.22
N TYR A 470 4.30 20.50 6.94
CA TYR A 470 5.62 20.18 6.42
C TYR A 470 6.13 18.96 7.18
N ALA A 471 6.63 17.96 6.49
CA ALA A 471 7.20 16.77 7.11
C ALA A 471 8.31 16.16 6.26
N GLU A 472 9.32 15.66 6.92
CA GLU A 472 10.42 14.92 6.34
C GLU A 472 10.23 13.42 6.58
N ALA A 473 10.69 12.61 5.63
CA ALA A 473 10.74 11.15 5.76
C ALA A 473 12.11 10.63 5.39
N PHE A 474 12.49 9.57 6.07
CA PHE A 474 13.73 8.82 5.86
C PHE A 474 13.41 7.45 5.27
N SER A 475 14.16 7.04 4.26
CA SER A 475 14.10 5.68 3.75
C SER A 475 15.47 5.20 3.28
N MET A 476 15.68 3.89 3.35
CA MET A 476 16.84 3.27 2.69
C MET A 476 16.53 3.07 1.20
N PRO A 477 17.53 3.17 0.32
CA PRO A 477 17.39 2.70 -1.05
C PRO A 477 17.09 1.19 -1.06
N ASP A 478 16.73 0.64 -2.22
CA ASP A 478 16.67 -0.82 -2.37
C ASP A 478 18.09 -1.39 -2.35
N VAL A 479 18.64 -1.56 -1.15
CA VAL A 479 20.01 -2.02 -0.88
C VAL A 479 20.30 -3.32 -1.62
N GLY A 480 19.35 -4.26 -1.59
CA GLY A 480 19.51 -5.55 -2.26
C GLY A 480 19.68 -5.41 -3.77
N ARG A 481 18.93 -4.49 -4.44
CA ARG A 481 19.12 -4.23 -5.87
C ARG A 481 20.45 -3.55 -6.17
N VAL A 482 20.86 -2.64 -5.29
CA VAL A 482 22.16 -1.95 -5.41
C VAL A 482 23.30 -2.96 -5.32
N LEU A 483 23.36 -3.75 -4.25
CA LEU A 483 24.45 -4.70 -3.99
C LEU A 483 24.55 -5.81 -5.05
N ARG A 484 23.42 -6.44 -5.42
CA ARG A 484 23.42 -7.51 -6.42
C ARG A 484 23.83 -7.07 -7.81
N GLY A 485 23.69 -5.78 -8.12
CA GLY A 485 24.00 -5.18 -9.42
C GLY A 485 25.46 -4.77 -9.59
N ILE A 486 26.29 -4.89 -8.56
CA ILE A 486 27.70 -4.51 -8.63
C ILE A 486 28.42 -5.38 -9.67
N ASN A 487 28.96 -4.74 -10.71
CA ASN A 487 29.66 -5.39 -11.82
C ASN A 487 31.06 -4.80 -12.08
N THR A 488 31.52 -3.89 -11.22
CA THR A 488 32.81 -3.25 -11.25
C THR A 488 33.72 -3.81 -10.15
N PRO A 489 35.01 -4.15 -10.44
CA PRO A 489 35.93 -4.68 -9.44
C PRO A 489 36.34 -3.61 -8.41
N GLY A 490 36.70 -4.08 -7.20
CA GLY A 490 37.28 -3.22 -6.15
C GLY A 490 36.27 -2.33 -5.42
N GLN A 491 34.99 -2.72 -5.42
CA GLN A 491 33.97 -2.05 -4.62
C GLN A 491 33.99 -2.57 -3.19
N SER A 492 33.63 -1.68 -2.25
CA SER A 492 33.42 -2.01 -0.85
C SER A 492 32.09 -1.40 -0.39
N VAL A 493 31.32 -2.16 0.41
CA VAL A 493 30.07 -1.72 1.01
C VAL A 493 30.25 -0.46 1.85
N GLU A 494 31.40 -0.34 2.55
CA GLU A 494 31.72 0.79 3.42
C GLU A 494 31.77 2.15 2.71
N THR A 495 32.08 2.17 1.42
CA THR A 495 32.31 3.42 0.66
C THR A 495 31.36 3.58 -0.52
N PHE A 496 30.34 2.73 -0.63
CA PHE A 496 29.46 2.75 -1.79
C PHE A 496 28.33 3.78 -1.63
N LEU A 497 28.46 4.93 -2.29
CA LEU A 497 27.54 6.09 -2.15
C LEU A 497 26.09 5.78 -2.49
N ASP A 498 25.81 4.81 -3.36
CA ASP A 498 24.43 4.43 -3.71
C ASP A 498 23.62 3.84 -2.54
N LEU A 499 24.28 3.53 -1.41
CA LEU A 499 23.65 3.07 -0.18
C LEU A 499 23.21 4.21 0.74
N GLU A 500 23.59 5.47 0.45
CA GLU A 500 23.15 6.64 1.21
C GLU A 500 21.61 6.68 1.32
N PRO A 501 21.06 7.04 2.49
CA PRO A 501 19.64 7.15 2.68
C PRO A 501 18.97 8.16 1.74
N ILE A 502 17.66 8.01 1.60
CA ILE A 502 16.78 8.93 0.87
C ILE A 502 16.07 9.80 1.89
N LEU A 503 16.31 11.10 1.83
CA LEU A 503 15.51 12.10 2.53
C LEU A 503 14.46 12.64 1.59
N THR A 504 13.20 12.71 2.05
CA THR A 504 12.09 13.25 1.30
C THR A 504 11.42 14.34 2.12
N GLU A 505 11.28 15.53 1.53
CA GLU A 505 10.58 16.66 2.10
C GLU A 505 9.19 16.76 1.50
N ASN A 506 8.16 16.93 2.35
CA ASN A 506 6.78 17.05 1.90
C ASN A 506 6.14 18.30 2.49
N THR A 507 5.43 19.02 1.64
CA THR A 507 4.60 20.16 2.04
C THR A 507 3.17 19.90 1.58
N GLU A 508 2.19 20.17 2.44
CA GLU A 508 0.77 20.02 2.12
C GLU A 508 -0.02 21.22 2.61
N LEU A 509 -0.99 21.64 1.82
CA LEU A 509 -2.00 22.63 2.17
C LEU A 509 -3.39 22.07 1.83
N GLY A 510 -4.29 22.05 2.80
CA GLY A 510 -5.62 21.53 2.58
C GLY A 510 -6.73 22.38 3.18
N VAL A 511 -7.90 22.24 2.60
CA VAL A 511 -9.16 22.79 3.09
C VAL A 511 -10.22 21.69 3.10
N GLU A 512 -10.98 21.63 4.16
CA GLU A 512 -12.05 20.66 4.37
C GLU A 512 -13.31 21.36 4.86
N TYR A 513 -14.44 20.86 4.43
CA TYR A 513 -15.75 21.26 4.93
C TYR A 513 -16.50 20.02 5.41
N GLU A 514 -16.96 20.07 6.64
CA GLU A 514 -17.84 19.07 7.23
C GLU A 514 -19.05 19.76 7.80
N GLY A 515 -20.22 19.48 7.26
CA GLY A 515 -21.44 20.10 7.75
C GLY A 515 -22.70 19.50 7.11
N GLY A 516 -23.68 19.15 7.93
CA GLY A 516 -24.92 18.53 7.49
C GLY A 516 -24.65 17.23 6.74
N ASP A 517 -25.16 17.17 5.51
CA ASP A 517 -25.09 15.99 4.64
C ASP A 517 -23.86 16.00 3.70
N LEU A 518 -22.94 16.96 3.87
CA LEU A 518 -21.85 17.21 2.94
C LEU A 518 -20.50 17.19 3.65
N HIS A 519 -19.59 16.36 3.12
CA HIS A 519 -18.17 16.38 3.43
C HIS A 519 -17.37 16.64 2.16
N MET A 520 -16.49 17.63 2.18
CA MET A 520 -15.61 17.97 1.06
C MET A 520 -14.18 18.19 1.54
N GLN A 521 -13.21 17.79 0.75
CA GLN A 521 -11.81 18.05 1.00
C GLN A 521 -11.08 18.37 -0.30
N LEU A 522 -10.17 19.34 -0.25
CA LEU A 522 -9.24 19.67 -1.32
C LEU A 522 -7.86 19.85 -0.70
N SER A 523 -6.86 19.20 -1.26
CA SER A 523 -5.47 19.38 -0.86
C SER A 523 -4.55 19.52 -2.07
N TYR A 524 -3.49 20.31 -1.87
CA TYR A 524 -2.33 20.41 -2.74
C TYR A 524 -1.11 19.95 -1.96
N TYR A 525 -0.25 19.17 -2.58
CA TYR A 525 0.99 18.69 -1.98
C TYR A 525 2.18 18.82 -2.94
N ALA A 526 3.38 18.94 -2.36
CA ALA A 526 4.65 18.85 -3.06
C ALA A 526 5.61 17.95 -2.25
N SER A 527 6.41 17.16 -2.95
CA SER A 527 7.31 16.16 -2.36
C SER A 527 8.62 16.14 -3.13
N ASP A 528 9.72 16.53 -2.48
CA ASP A 528 11.02 16.68 -3.07
C ASP A 528 12.05 15.74 -2.45
N SER A 529 12.99 15.27 -3.23
CA SER A 529 14.14 14.48 -2.75
C SER A 529 15.36 14.72 -3.62
N ASP A 530 16.40 15.29 -3.02
CA ASP A 530 17.65 15.63 -3.72
C ASP A 530 18.43 14.40 -4.19
N PHE A 531 18.32 13.29 -3.44
CA PHE A 531 18.95 12.01 -3.77
C PHE A 531 17.92 10.88 -3.71
N GLY A 532 16.86 11.04 -4.48
CA GLY A 532 15.77 10.09 -4.58
C GLY A 532 16.15 8.79 -5.28
N GLN A 533 15.17 7.92 -5.48
CA GLN A 533 15.35 6.72 -6.28
C GLN A 533 14.27 6.59 -7.34
N ARG A 534 14.67 6.08 -8.50
CA ARG A 534 13.79 5.73 -9.59
C ARG A 534 14.05 4.30 -10.04
N LEU A 535 12.98 3.54 -10.23
CA LEU A 535 13.09 2.21 -10.82
C LEU A 535 13.25 2.33 -12.33
N GLN A 536 14.32 1.74 -12.86
CA GLN A 536 14.57 1.62 -14.29
C GLN A 536 14.63 0.16 -14.69
N ARG A 537 13.86 -0.23 -15.70
CA ARG A 537 13.88 -1.57 -16.25
C ARG A 537 15.04 -1.73 -17.21
N GLY A 538 15.89 -2.76 -17.00
CA GLY A 538 16.95 -3.15 -17.91
C GLY A 538 16.43 -3.90 -19.15
N VAL A 539 17.25 -4.04 -20.16
CA VAL A 539 16.95 -4.81 -21.38
C VAL A 539 16.73 -6.30 -21.10
N ASP A 540 17.25 -6.79 -19.99
CA ASP A 540 17.06 -8.15 -19.45
C ASP A 540 15.75 -8.31 -18.66
N GLY A 541 14.96 -7.24 -18.55
CA GLY A 541 13.71 -7.21 -17.79
C GLY A 541 13.88 -7.04 -16.29
N ILE A 542 15.10 -6.94 -15.78
CA ILE A 542 15.40 -6.73 -14.36
C ILE A 542 15.40 -5.25 -14.04
N TYR A 543 14.74 -4.90 -12.92
CA TYR A 543 14.72 -3.52 -12.44
C TYR A 543 16.01 -3.21 -11.65
N THR A 544 16.61 -2.07 -12.00
CA THR A 544 17.72 -1.43 -11.26
C THR A 544 17.24 -0.17 -10.57
N VAL A 545 17.99 0.30 -9.60
CA VAL A 545 17.76 1.59 -8.93
C VAL A 545 18.69 2.63 -9.53
N LYS A 546 18.13 3.80 -9.86
CA LYS A 546 18.87 5.02 -10.20
C LYS A 546 18.67 6.02 -9.07
N ARG A 547 19.78 6.66 -8.68
CA ARG A 547 19.83 7.69 -7.63
C ARG A 547 19.87 9.05 -8.30
N GLU A 548 18.75 9.78 -8.24
CA GLU A 548 18.54 11.02 -8.98
C GLU A 548 17.65 11.96 -8.17
N GLN A 549 17.78 13.28 -8.36
CA GLN A 549 16.85 14.24 -7.80
C GLN A 549 15.46 13.98 -8.37
N THR A 550 14.42 14.01 -7.51
CA THR A 550 13.03 13.77 -7.92
C THR A 550 12.09 14.73 -7.22
N GLU A 551 11.16 15.29 -7.98
CA GLU A 551 10.08 16.16 -7.50
C GLU A 551 8.72 15.58 -7.89
N VAL A 552 7.75 15.63 -6.98
CA VAL A 552 6.36 15.23 -7.24
C VAL A 552 5.43 16.27 -6.62
N ASP A 553 4.49 16.77 -7.39
CA ASP A 553 3.41 17.62 -6.87
C ASP A 553 2.05 17.17 -7.39
N GLY A 554 0.98 17.48 -6.64
CA GLY A 554 -0.34 17.04 -7.03
C GLY A 554 -1.49 17.66 -6.25
N ILE A 555 -2.68 17.32 -6.72
CA ILE A 555 -3.95 17.79 -6.16
C ILE A 555 -4.84 16.58 -5.88
N GLU A 556 -5.48 16.58 -4.70
CA GLU A 556 -6.52 15.62 -4.32
C GLU A 556 -7.81 16.34 -3.99
N PHE A 557 -8.92 15.78 -4.44
CA PHE A 557 -10.26 16.31 -4.17
C PHE A 557 -11.21 15.16 -3.80
N ARG A 558 -12.02 15.38 -2.77
CA ARG A 558 -13.04 14.44 -2.30
C ARG A 558 -14.33 15.18 -1.99
N VAL A 559 -15.46 14.55 -2.36
CA VAL A 559 -16.80 14.92 -1.93
C VAL A 559 -17.56 13.67 -1.56
N ASP A 560 -18.19 13.66 -0.39
CA ASP A 560 -19.20 12.70 0.01
C ASP A 560 -20.46 13.49 0.41
N TRP A 561 -21.57 13.17 -0.26
CA TRP A 561 -22.83 13.90 -0.11
C TRP A 561 -24.00 12.93 0.10
N SER A 562 -24.60 13.00 1.28
CA SER A 562 -25.88 12.35 1.58
C SER A 562 -27.01 13.15 0.91
N ALA A 563 -27.20 12.93 -0.40
CA ALA A 563 -28.14 13.69 -1.22
C ALA A 563 -29.60 13.55 -0.77
N THR A 564 -29.91 12.43 -0.15
CA THR A 564 -31.19 12.14 0.56
C THR A 564 -30.89 11.17 1.72
N ASP A 565 -31.88 10.87 2.54
CA ASP A 565 -31.76 9.89 3.65
C ASP A 565 -31.37 8.47 3.14
N VAL A 566 -31.50 8.20 1.85
CA VAL A 566 -31.25 6.90 1.24
C VAL A 566 -30.18 6.90 0.14
N ASP A 567 -29.73 8.07 -0.31
CA ASP A 567 -28.76 8.22 -1.41
C ASP A 567 -27.47 8.88 -0.90
N LEU A 568 -26.35 8.19 -1.05
CA LEU A 568 -25.01 8.73 -0.81
C LEU A 568 -24.27 8.82 -2.15
N LEU A 569 -23.77 10.00 -2.47
CA LEU A 569 -22.94 10.26 -3.65
C LEU A 569 -21.51 10.54 -3.23
N GLY A 570 -20.56 9.88 -3.89
CA GLY A 570 -19.13 10.08 -3.70
C GLY A 570 -18.46 10.54 -5.00
N LEU A 571 -17.54 11.50 -4.89
CA LEU A 571 -16.66 11.90 -5.99
C LEU A 571 -15.25 12.09 -5.44
N ARG A 572 -14.28 11.48 -6.09
CA ARG A 572 -12.87 11.59 -5.74
C ARG A 572 -12.06 11.85 -7.01
N TYR A 573 -11.08 12.75 -6.91
CA TYR A 573 -10.10 13.02 -7.95
C TYR A 573 -8.70 13.08 -7.34
N ALA A 574 -7.72 12.54 -8.05
CA ALA A 574 -6.32 12.81 -7.79
C ALA A 574 -5.57 12.94 -9.11
N GLY A 575 -4.66 13.89 -9.14
CA GLY A 575 -3.71 14.08 -10.23
C GLY A 575 -2.37 14.51 -9.69
N ALA A 576 -1.29 13.96 -10.25
CA ALA A 576 0.08 14.25 -9.84
C ALA A 576 1.01 14.37 -11.04
N ASP A 577 1.94 15.33 -10.96
CA ASP A 577 3.09 15.43 -11.84
C ASP A 577 4.35 15.03 -11.08
N GLY A 578 5.18 14.20 -11.70
CA GLY A 578 6.45 13.77 -11.14
C GLY A 578 7.55 13.94 -12.16
N ARG A 579 8.73 14.42 -11.73
CA ARG A 579 9.89 14.66 -12.57
C ARG A 579 11.17 14.22 -11.90
N TYR A 580 12.23 14.07 -12.69
CA TYR A 580 13.57 13.77 -12.21
C TYR A 580 14.63 14.52 -13.04
N ASP A 581 15.80 14.69 -12.45
CA ASP A 581 16.99 15.21 -13.11
C ASP A 581 17.65 14.07 -13.89
N SER A 582 17.50 14.09 -15.23
CA SER A 582 17.88 12.96 -16.09
C SER A 582 19.36 12.91 -16.42
N ASP A 583 20.08 14.03 -16.35
CA ASP A 583 21.49 14.18 -16.71
C ASP A 583 22.39 14.71 -15.57
N GLN A 584 21.79 14.89 -14.36
CA GLN A 584 22.47 15.35 -13.14
C GLN A 584 23.05 16.77 -13.28
N ASP A 585 22.35 17.66 -14.03
CA ASP A 585 22.71 19.06 -14.18
C ASP A 585 22.09 19.96 -13.11
N GLY A 586 21.32 19.38 -12.19
CA GLY A 586 20.59 20.06 -11.11
C GLY A 586 19.25 20.63 -11.54
N LYS A 587 18.68 20.18 -12.66
CA LYS A 587 17.34 20.55 -13.12
C LYS A 587 16.47 19.31 -13.31
N VAL A 588 15.35 19.28 -12.66
CA VAL A 588 14.32 18.26 -12.88
C VAL A 588 13.54 18.59 -14.17
N ASP A 589 13.85 17.87 -15.23
CA ASP A 589 13.41 18.18 -16.60
C ASP A 589 12.69 17.03 -17.30
N SER A 590 12.80 15.80 -16.84
CA SER A 590 12.19 14.62 -17.42
C SER A 590 11.03 14.10 -16.57
N ASP A 591 9.95 13.64 -17.20
CA ASP A 591 8.81 13.07 -16.47
C ASP A 591 9.17 11.71 -15.84
N LEU A 592 8.83 11.51 -14.57
CA LEU A 592 8.88 10.18 -13.95
C LEU A 592 7.95 9.22 -14.72
N GLY A 593 8.50 8.08 -15.11
CA GLY A 593 7.75 7.08 -15.88
C GLY A 593 6.59 6.47 -15.09
N GLY A 594 5.66 5.83 -15.81
CA GLY A 594 4.42 5.29 -15.25
C GLY A 594 4.60 4.19 -14.20
N THR A 595 5.77 3.59 -14.08
CA THR A 595 6.09 2.69 -12.96
C THR A 595 6.46 3.43 -11.66
N ASN A 596 6.48 4.76 -11.67
CA ASN A 596 6.78 5.61 -10.52
C ASN A 596 5.62 6.54 -10.19
N ILE A 597 4.86 7.00 -11.19
CA ILE A 597 3.75 7.97 -11.01
C ILE A 597 2.46 7.41 -11.63
N ALA A 598 1.35 7.49 -10.92
CA ALA A 598 0.04 7.05 -11.40
C ALA A 598 -0.59 8.06 -12.38
N PRO A 599 -1.54 7.65 -13.24
CA PRO A 599 -2.32 8.57 -14.06
C PRO A 599 -3.32 9.34 -13.20
N ASP A 600 -3.74 10.49 -13.69
CA ASP A 600 -4.88 11.21 -13.10
C ASP A 600 -6.13 10.33 -13.12
N ARG A 601 -6.90 10.38 -12.02
CA ARG A 601 -8.07 9.51 -11.87
C ARG A 601 -9.25 10.20 -11.23
N ILE A 602 -10.44 9.86 -11.73
CA ILE A 602 -11.73 10.18 -11.11
C ILE A 602 -12.40 8.88 -10.69
N ASN A 603 -12.82 8.80 -9.43
CA ASN A 603 -13.71 7.76 -8.92
C ASN A 603 -15.01 8.42 -8.47
N ALA A 604 -16.14 7.97 -9.04
CA ALA A 604 -17.47 8.41 -8.67
C ALA A 604 -18.29 7.22 -8.15
N SER A 605 -19.10 7.43 -7.13
CA SER A 605 -19.95 6.38 -6.58
C SER A 605 -21.34 6.91 -6.26
N TRP A 606 -22.34 6.05 -6.41
CA TRP A 606 -23.69 6.24 -5.94
C TRP A 606 -24.11 5.00 -5.16
N GLN A 607 -24.48 5.20 -3.90
CA GLN A 607 -25.00 4.17 -3.03
C GLN A 607 -26.44 4.52 -2.67
N ARG A 608 -27.34 3.53 -2.76
CA ARG A 608 -28.75 3.71 -2.40
C ARG A 608 -29.25 2.57 -1.51
N SER A 609 -29.87 2.93 -0.41
CA SER A 609 -30.67 2.03 0.43
C SER A 609 -32.11 2.02 -0.11
N TRP A 610 -32.49 0.93 -0.80
CA TRP A 610 -33.82 0.76 -1.39
C TRP A 610 -34.87 0.44 -0.33
N THR A 611 -34.44 -0.33 0.68
CA THR A 611 -35.19 -0.73 1.85
C THR A 611 -34.23 -0.90 3.02
N ASP A 612 -34.71 -1.19 4.21
CA ASP A 612 -33.88 -1.47 5.39
C ASP A 612 -32.98 -2.70 5.22
N ILE A 613 -33.27 -3.58 4.24
CA ILE A 613 -32.55 -4.84 4.00
C ILE A 613 -31.86 -4.90 2.65
N LEU A 614 -32.06 -3.93 1.77
CA LEU A 614 -31.51 -3.95 0.39
C LEU A 614 -30.79 -2.62 0.09
N SER A 615 -29.53 -2.70 -0.22
CA SER A 615 -28.74 -1.57 -0.71
C SER A 615 -27.97 -1.94 -1.99
N THR A 616 -27.66 -0.94 -2.79
CA THR A 616 -26.80 -1.07 -3.97
C THR A 616 -25.78 0.06 -4.01
N ARG A 617 -24.60 -0.24 -4.54
CA ARG A 617 -23.56 0.74 -4.86
C ARG A 617 -23.12 0.56 -6.31
N LEU A 618 -23.19 1.63 -7.07
CA LEU A 618 -22.60 1.76 -8.41
C LEU A 618 -21.34 2.62 -8.30
N GLN A 619 -20.25 2.15 -8.88
CA GLN A 619 -18.97 2.84 -8.88
C GLN A 619 -18.43 2.96 -10.29
N VAL A 620 -17.85 4.12 -10.61
CA VAL A 620 -17.20 4.40 -11.89
C VAL A 620 -15.78 4.84 -11.61
N SER A 621 -14.81 4.19 -12.21
CA SER A 621 -13.40 4.57 -12.19
C SER A 621 -12.96 4.99 -13.59
N TYR A 622 -12.49 6.23 -13.73
CA TYR A 622 -11.94 6.78 -14.97
C TYR A 622 -10.47 7.15 -14.76
N LEU A 623 -9.59 6.44 -15.46
CA LEU A 623 -8.18 6.76 -15.58
C LEU A 623 -7.97 7.60 -16.82
N MET A 624 -7.31 8.76 -16.70
CA MET A 624 -7.13 9.71 -17.78
C MET A 624 -5.89 9.38 -18.61
N ASP A 625 -5.93 9.74 -19.91
CA ASP A 625 -4.77 9.64 -20.80
C ASP A 625 -3.57 10.38 -20.21
N ARG A 626 -2.37 9.83 -20.38
CA ARG A 626 -1.13 10.46 -19.95
C ARG A 626 -0.01 10.26 -20.95
N LYS A 627 0.79 11.31 -21.16
CA LYS A 627 2.02 11.27 -21.97
C LYS A 627 3.21 11.59 -21.08
N PHE A 628 4.23 10.75 -21.19
CA PHE A 628 5.48 10.90 -20.46
C PHE A 628 6.53 11.49 -21.42
N ARG A 629 7.24 12.53 -20.99
CA ARG A 629 8.17 13.28 -21.82
C ARG A 629 9.57 13.25 -21.21
N ASN A 630 10.58 13.24 -22.09
CA ASN A 630 11.99 13.43 -21.73
C ASN A 630 12.34 14.93 -21.62
N SER A 631 13.62 15.24 -21.32
CA SER A 631 14.16 16.60 -21.22
C SER A 631 14.05 17.41 -22.53
N ASP A 632 13.99 16.74 -23.70
CA ASP A 632 13.79 17.38 -25.00
C ASP A 632 12.31 17.64 -25.35
N ASP A 633 11.38 17.40 -24.40
CA ASP A 633 9.92 17.49 -24.57
C ASP A 633 9.36 16.45 -25.57
N GLU A 634 10.10 15.38 -25.87
CA GLU A 634 9.66 14.28 -26.72
C GLU A 634 8.83 13.28 -25.90
N VAL A 635 7.76 12.75 -26.49
CA VAL A 635 6.96 11.70 -25.87
C VAL A 635 7.73 10.39 -25.94
N VAL A 636 8.12 9.86 -24.76
CA VAL A 636 8.86 8.60 -24.63
C VAL A 636 7.97 7.42 -24.26
N ASN A 637 6.78 7.71 -23.71
CA ASN A 637 5.74 6.72 -23.43
C ASN A 637 4.38 7.41 -23.32
N GLU A 638 3.31 6.65 -23.51
CA GLU A 638 1.95 7.14 -23.33
C GLU A 638 1.04 6.06 -22.74
N PHE A 639 0.03 6.52 -22.03
CA PHE A 639 -1.04 5.71 -21.46
C PHE A 639 -2.37 6.15 -22.06
N GLU A 640 -3.12 5.23 -22.65
CA GLU A 640 -4.49 5.43 -23.10
C GLU A 640 -5.44 5.10 -21.95
N GLY A 641 -6.20 6.11 -21.53
CA GLY A 641 -7.13 6.02 -20.42
C GLY A 641 -8.31 5.08 -20.69
N TYR A 642 -8.92 4.61 -19.60
CA TYR A 642 -10.11 3.77 -19.69
C TYR A 642 -11.07 4.02 -18.54
N THR A 643 -12.31 3.56 -18.71
CA THR A 643 -13.37 3.65 -17.71
C THR A 643 -13.88 2.26 -17.38
N THR A 644 -13.97 1.93 -16.09
CA THR A 644 -14.63 0.72 -15.57
C THR A 644 -15.84 1.11 -14.72
N VAL A 645 -16.80 0.23 -14.65
CA VAL A 645 -18.02 0.40 -13.85
C VAL A 645 -18.23 -0.87 -13.04
N ASP A 646 -18.41 -0.74 -11.73
CA ASP A 646 -18.66 -1.86 -10.83
C ASP A 646 -20.00 -1.68 -10.11
N LEU A 647 -20.65 -2.78 -9.77
CA LEU A 647 -21.92 -2.82 -9.05
C LEU A 647 -21.82 -3.76 -7.85
N THR A 648 -22.22 -3.31 -6.68
CA THR A 648 -22.42 -4.14 -5.50
C THR A 648 -23.87 -4.05 -5.05
N THR A 649 -24.44 -5.16 -4.61
CA THR A 649 -25.77 -5.23 -4.02
C THR A 649 -25.71 -6.08 -2.76
N ASP A 650 -26.16 -5.51 -1.64
CA ASP A 650 -26.24 -6.19 -0.35
C ASP A 650 -27.68 -6.42 0.03
N LEU A 651 -28.01 -7.63 0.48
CA LEU A 651 -29.30 -8.04 0.93
C LEU A 651 -29.19 -8.75 2.30
N GLU A 652 -29.81 -8.17 3.33
CA GLU A 652 -29.94 -8.81 4.63
C GLU A 652 -30.98 -9.94 4.54
N LEU A 653 -30.53 -11.18 4.70
CA LEU A 653 -31.34 -12.37 4.51
C LEU A 653 -30.92 -13.48 5.48
N PHE A 654 -31.89 -14.19 6.09
CA PHE A 654 -31.62 -15.33 6.99
C PHE A 654 -30.66 -15.02 8.14
N GLU A 655 -30.81 -13.84 8.75
CA GLU A 655 -29.93 -13.34 9.82
C GLU A 655 -28.45 -13.20 9.39
N GLY A 656 -28.22 -12.96 8.11
CA GLY A 656 -26.91 -12.73 7.52
C GLY A 656 -27.00 -11.80 6.32
N ARG A 657 -25.86 -11.46 5.76
CA ARG A 657 -25.73 -10.59 4.59
C ARG A 657 -25.36 -11.41 3.36
N LEU A 658 -26.19 -11.31 2.33
CA LEU A 658 -25.90 -11.80 0.99
C LEU A 658 -25.39 -10.63 0.15
N SER A 659 -24.17 -10.69 -0.34
CA SER A 659 -23.59 -9.68 -1.21
C SER A 659 -23.38 -10.24 -2.61
N PHE A 660 -23.81 -9.47 -3.61
CA PHE A 660 -23.59 -9.75 -5.02
C PHE A 660 -22.77 -8.62 -5.65
N GLY A 661 -21.63 -8.96 -6.21
CA GLY A 661 -20.72 -8.04 -6.89
C GLY A 661 -20.64 -8.31 -8.38
N VAL A 662 -20.49 -7.24 -9.15
CA VAL A 662 -20.15 -7.30 -10.59
C VAL A 662 -19.00 -6.33 -10.83
N GLN A 663 -17.83 -6.86 -11.14
CA GLN A 663 -16.69 -6.08 -11.60
C GLN A 663 -16.78 -5.87 -13.12
N ASN A 664 -16.35 -4.70 -13.59
CA ASN A 664 -16.38 -4.34 -15.00
C ASN A 664 -17.76 -4.63 -15.65
N LEU A 665 -18.82 -4.08 -15.05
CA LEU A 665 -20.22 -4.28 -15.47
C LEU A 665 -20.43 -4.04 -16.98
N THR A 666 -19.71 -3.08 -17.55
CA THR A 666 -19.81 -2.72 -18.98
C THR A 666 -19.00 -3.64 -19.89
N ASN A 667 -18.28 -4.59 -19.32
CA ASN A 667 -17.35 -5.47 -20.05
C ASN A 667 -16.36 -4.69 -20.93
N ARG A 668 -15.77 -3.62 -20.37
CA ARG A 668 -14.80 -2.80 -21.07
C ARG A 668 -13.54 -3.61 -21.36
N ASP A 669 -13.12 -3.65 -22.61
CA ASP A 669 -11.82 -4.18 -23.02
C ASP A 669 -10.75 -3.10 -22.86
N TYR A 670 -9.64 -3.42 -22.15
CA TYR A 670 -8.54 -2.49 -21.90
C TYR A 670 -7.25 -3.25 -21.55
N TYR A 671 -6.11 -2.64 -21.85
CA TYR A 671 -4.82 -3.03 -21.27
C TYR A 671 -4.65 -2.41 -19.89
N THR A 672 -4.07 -3.17 -18.96
CA THR A 672 -3.78 -2.61 -17.63
C THR A 672 -2.83 -1.43 -17.72
N TYR A 673 -2.88 -0.53 -16.73
CA TYR A 673 -1.98 0.62 -16.68
C TYR A 673 -0.50 0.22 -16.85
N TYR A 674 -0.07 -0.79 -16.09
CA TYR A 674 1.34 -1.20 -16.10
C TYR A 674 1.78 -1.89 -17.38
N SER A 675 0.89 -2.55 -18.10
CA SER A 675 1.18 -3.11 -19.43
C SER A 675 1.48 -2.01 -20.44
N GLN A 676 0.76 -0.90 -20.36
CA GLN A 676 0.95 0.23 -21.27
C GLN A 676 2.19 1.07 -20.92
N VAL A 677 2.45 1.35 -19.63
CA VAL A 677 3.56 2.23 -19.22
C VAL A 677 4.90 1.51 -19.06
N SER A 678 4.92 0.19 -19.10
CA SER A 678 6.12 -0.64 -19.08
C SER A 678 6.00 -1.77 -20.12
N PRO A 679 5.86 -1.43 -21.41
CA PRO A 679 5.49 -2.38 -22.45
C PRO A 679 6.50 -3.55 -22.54
N ASN A 680 5.96 -4.75 -22.62
CA ASN A 680 6.70 -5.99 -22.69
C ASN A 680 5.81 -7.11 -23.21
N ASP A 681 6.27 -7.88 -24.18
CA ASP A 681 5.48 -8.94 -24.82
C ASP A 681 5.00 -10.00 -23.84
N VAL A 682 5.81 -10.37 -22.85
CA VAL A 682 5.43 -11.37 -21.83
C VAL A 682 4.38 -10.81 -20.85
N ARG A 683 4.38 -9.50 -20.62
CA ARG A 683 3.51 -8.81 -19.65
C ARG A 683 2.54 -7.83 -20.29
N ASN A 684 2.16 -8.08 -21.54
CA ASN A 684 1.15 -7.28 -22.23
C ASN A 684 -0.27 -7.71 -21.82
N PHE A 685 -0.59 -7.51 -20.52
CA PHE A 685 -1.82 -8.01 -19.91
C PHE A 685 -3.01 -7.12 -20.25
N LYS A 686 -4.09 -7.75 -20.71
CA LYS A 686 -5.45 -7.16 -20.66
C LYS A 686 -5.93 -7.08 -19.21
N GLY A 687 -6.80 -6.14 -18.94
CA GLY A 687 -7.55 -6.08 -17.69
C GLY A 687 -8.69 -7.12 -17.67
N MET A 688 -9.11 -7.47 -16.48
CA MET A 688 -10.17 -8.46 -16.26
C MET A 688 -11.49 -8.01 -16.91
N GLY A 689 -12.11 -8.90 -17.67
CA GLY A 689 -13.46 -8.77 -18.20
C GLY A 689 -14.50 -8.76 -17.09
N ARG A 690 -15.79 -8.85 -17.45
CA ARG A 690 -16.87 -8.83 -16.46
C ARG A 690 -16.85 -10.09 -15.61
N SER A 691 -16.70 -9.92 -14.27
CA SER A 691 -16.76 -10.98 -13.29
C SER A 691 -17.92 -10.79 -12.31
N PHE A 692 -18.39 -11.89 -11.76
CA PHE A 692 -19.49 -11.96 -10.81
C PHE A 692 -19.01 -12.61 -9.52
N THR A 693 -19.39 -12.04 -8.39
CA THR A 693 -19.10 -12.59 -7.06
C THR A 693 -20.39 -12.70 -6.26
N LEU A 694 -20.56 -13.77 -5.54
CA LEU A 694 -21.64 -13.99 -4.59
C LEU A 694 -21.05 -14.43 -3.27
N SER A 695 -21.34 -13.70 -2.20
CA SER A 695 -20.90 -14.07 -0.86
C SER A 695 -22.07 -14.03 0.13
N TYR A 696 -22.04 -14.93 1.10
CA TYR A 696 -22.94 -14.92 2.24
C TYR A 696 -22.15 -14.95 3.53
N GLN A 697 -22.43 -14.01 4.41
CA GLN A 697 -21.83 -13.92 5.74
C GLN A 697 -22.93 -13.94 6.80
N ARG A 698 -22.73 -14.73 7.85
CA ARG A 698 -23.63 -14.77 9.01
C ARG A 698 -22.80 -14.80 10.29
N SER A 699 -23.19 -13.93 11.25
CA SER A 699 -22.73 -13.96 12.63
C SER A 699 -23.84 -14.54 13.53
N PHE A 700 -23.48 -15.32 14.54
CA PHE A 700 -24.41 -16.01 15.45
C PHE A 700 -23.80 -16.28 16.82
#